data_cc7e54a8ebda8efdcb0ba10937be5b4f
#
_entry.id   cc7e54a8ebda8efdcb0ba10937be5b4f
#
_cell.length_a   1.000
_cell.length_b   1.000
_cell.length_c   1.000
_cell.angle_alpha   90.00
_cell.angle_beta   90.00
_cell.angle_gamma   90.00
#
_symmetry.space_group_name_H-M   'P 1'
#
loop_
_entity.id
_entity.type
_entity.pdbx_description
1 polymer ?
#
loop_
_entity_poly.entity_id
_entity_poly.type
_entity_poly.pdbx_seq_one_letter_code
_entity_poly.pdbx_strand_id
1 'polypeptide(L)'
;MTACLFMAALNVCAQTKEKDSLRVIDLQEVEIISTRATGTTPVAFTNINKEQLKKQNFGQDLPYLLSMTPSAITTSDAGAGIGYTTLRVRGTDGTRINVTANGIPINDAESHNVFWVNLPDFASSVKDMQIQRGAGTSTNGAGAFGASINMQTGDFSLKPYAELNGSYGSFNTHKETVKAGTGLINDHWSFDARLSNISSDGYIDRASVGLNSYYLQGGYYSDNTSIKLITFGGKERTYHAWNYASKEEMEKYGRRYNSCGYMYTDDNGTDHFYEDQTDNYVQKNYQLLFNHNFTSAWNVNVGLHYTKGDGYYQEYKGGRKLVEYGLLPYEHDGETVSKSDLIRKKAMDNWFGGGIFSVNYKGNRLHTSLGGGLNRYDGDHFGKVLWVKNYIGNLDPNKDYYRNNATKNDGNLYLKANYELCSGVNAYADLQYRHISYKMYGQNDKWNSVTNDGLQQLAIHEKFDFFNPKAGLSWQINRNNRIYGSFSVAHKEPTRNNYTDGKFTEHPKAERLFDYELGYTFANSWLTFGANLYYMDYKDQLVLTGELNEIGEAVAANVPDSYRMGIELMAGLKLPCGFQWDINATLSRNRVENFTETLYENEDPTGDTWSTYLGDTHIAFSPDFLLNNRFGYIYKGFEASLQSQYVSKQYMSNLNCKDHILDAYFVSNLNLSYTFTLPKTKSITVGCTIYNLFNEEYENNGYAGSGFFF
;
A
#
# COMPACT_ATOMS: atom_id res chain seq x y z
N MET A 1 -10.22 27.27 5.53
CA MET A 1 -9.41 28.19 4.71
C MET A 1 -8.68 27.36 3.67
N THR A 2 -9.11 27.42 2.41
CA THR A 2 -8.59 26.63 1.30
C THR A 2 -7.24 27.21 0.87
N ALA A 3 -6.15 26.46 0.96
CA ALA A 3 -4.84 26.92 0.57
C ALA A 3 -4.40 26.28 -0.75
N CYS A 4 -3.88 27.11 -1.66
CA CYS A 4 -3.35 26.66 -2.96
C CYS A 4 -1.94 26.10 -2.81
N LEU A 5 -1.68 24.91 -3.34
CA LEU A 5 -0.34 24.38 -3.59
C LEU A 5 0.16 24.94 -4.93
N PHE A 6 1.28 25.67 -4.91
CA PHE A 6 1.97 26.11 -6.13
C PHE A 6 3.02 25.08 -6.52
N MET A 7 2.98 24.62 -7.77
CA MET A 7 3.99 23.73 -8.34
C MET A 7 4.72 24.44 -9.49
N ALA A 8 6.03 24.45 -9.43
CA ALA A 8 6.89 24.79 -10.55
C ALA A 8 7.75 23.58 -10.92
N ALA A 9 7.48 22.95 -12.05
CA ALA A 9 8.33 21.90 -12.61
C ALA A 9 9.22 22.49 -13.71
N LEU A 10 10.50 22.59 -13.45
CA LEU A 10 11.52 23.03 -14.41
C LEU A 10 12.11 21.80 -15.12
N ASN A 11 11.67 21.54 -16.35
CA ASN A 11 12.30 20.52 -17.19
C ASN A 11 13.38 21.17 -18.06
N VAL A 12 14.64 21.02 -17.68
CA VAL A 12 15.79 21.50 -18.43
C VAL A 12 16.34 20.36 -19.28
N CYS A 13 16.12 20.42 -20.60
CA CYS A 13 16.76 19.52 -21.56
C CYS A 13 17.70 20.31 -22.48
N ALA A 14 18.97 19.98 -22.47
CA ALA A 14 19.92 20.48 -23.47
C ALA A 14 19.69 19.75 -24.81
N GLN A 15 19.33 20.50 -25.86
CA GLN A 15 19.22 19.94 -27.22
C GLN A 15 20.60 19.90 -27.89
N THR A 16 21.08 18.72 -28.20
CA THR A 16 22.11 18.51 -29.24
C THR A 16 21.45 18.19 -30.58
N LYS A 17 21.98 18.75 -31.67
CA LYS A 17 21.49 18.57 -33.03
C LYS A 17 21.45 17.12 -33.45
N GLU A 18 20.35 16.71 -34.03
CA GLU A 18 20.11 15.37 -34.57
C GLU A 18 21.10 14.99 -35.68
N LYS A 19 21.69 13.80 -35.55
CA LYS A 19 22.04 12.97 -36.68
C LYS A 19 21.04 11.82 -36.70
N ASP A 20 20.25 11.74 -37.78
CA ASP A 20 19.35 10.63 -38.05
C ASP A 20 20.11 9.32 -38.05
N SER A 21 19.90 8.50 -37.06
CA SER A 21 20.02 7.06 -37.17
C SER A 21 18.73 6.46 -36.59
N LEU A 22 17.79 6.20 -37.49
CA LEU A 22 16.60 5.38 -37.27
C LEU A 22 17.03 3.95 -36.98
N ARG A 23 17.48 3.67 -35.78
CA ARG A 23 17.30 2.40 -35.08
C ARG A 23 16.56 2.70 -33.81
N VAL A 24 15.25 2.75 -33.94
CA VAL A 24 14.35 2.58 -32.78
C VAL A 24 14.60 1.18 -32.29
N ILE A 25 15.49 1.06 -31.32
CA ILE A 25 15.65 -0.18 -30.58
C ILE A 25 14.36 -0.30 -29.77
N ASP A 26 13.50 -1.21 -30.20
CA ASP A 26 12.22 -1.52 -29.53
C ASP A 26 12.51 -2.38 -28.29
N LEU A 27 13.43 -1.87 -27.44
CA LEU A 27 13.85 -2.49 -26.19
C LEU A 27 12.77 -2.41 -25.11
N GLN A 28 11.73 -1.62 -25.34
CA GLN A 28 10.68 -1.39 -24.35
C GLN A 28 9.65 -2.53 -24.27
N GLU A 29 9.42 -3.27 -25.32
CA GLU A 29 8.42 -4.37 -25.30
C GLU A 29 8.90 -5.62 -24.57
N VAL A 30 10.19 -5.79 -24.40
CA VAL A 30 10.78 -7.06 -23.95
C VAL A 30 10.66 -7.31 -22.46
N GLU A 31 10.64 -6.26 -21.64
CA GLU A 31 10.79 -6.39 -20.19
C GLU A 31 9.53 -6.81 -19.43
N ILE A 32 8.33 -6.75 -20.04
CA ILE A 32 7.14 -6.56 -19.21
C ILE A 32 6.00 -7.51 -19.50
N ILE A 33 6.06 -8.23 -20.58
CA ILE A 33 4.92 -9.05 -21.06
C ILE A 33 4.53 -10.16 -20.06
N SER A 34 5.47 -10.62 -19.24
CA SER A 34 5.21 -11.75 -18.33
C SER A 34 4.42 -11.35 -17.06
N THR A 35 4.62 -10.13 -16.54
CA THR A 35 4.06 -9.73 -15.23
C THR A 35 2.71 -9.02 -15.33
N ARG A 36 2.27 -8.60 -16.51
CA ARG A 36 1.06 -7.78 -16.69
C ARG A 36 -0.08 -8.53 -17.37
N ALA A 37 -1.28 -8.13 -17.02
CA ALA A 37 -2.48 -8.46 -17.77
C ALA A 37 -2.50 -7.67 -19.08
N THR A 38 -2.90 -8.34 -20.15
CA THR A 38 -3.07 -7.78 -21.49
C THR A 38 -4.54 -7.83 -21.91
N GLY A 39 -4.87 -7.29 -23.06
CA GLY A 39 -6.21 -7.40 -23.63
C GLY A 39 -6.73 -8.83 -23.81
N THR A 40 -5.89 -9.85 -23.79
CA THR A 40 -6.29 -11.27 -23.85
C THR A 40 -6.40 -11.93 -22.47
N THR A 41 -5.93 -11.28 -21.40
CA THR A 41 -5.99 -11.80 -20.03
C THR A 41 -7.37 -11.50 -19.42
N PRO A 42 -8.15 -12.48 -18.95
CA PRO A 42 -9.51 -12.29 -18.45
C PRO A 42 -9.53 -11.79 -17.00
N VAL A 43 -9.02 -10.60 -16.73
CA VAL A 43 -9.00 -9.95 -15.42
C VAL A 43 -9.35 -8.46 -15.54
N ALA A 44 -9.89 -7.90 -14.46
CA ALA A 44 -10.14 -6.46 -14.36
C ALA A 44 -8.84 -5.72 -14.04
N PHE A 45 -8.42 -4.79 -14.89
CA PHE A 45 -7.21 -3.99 -14.64
C PHE A 45 -7.34 -2.54 -15.10
N THR A 46 -6.49 -1.70 -14.54
CA THR A 46 -6.33 -0.28 -14.90
C THR A 46 -4.85 0.02 -15.07
N ASN A 47 -4.49 0.65 -16.18
CA ASN A 47 -3.12 1.12 -16.42
C ASN A 47 -3.03 2.62 -16.12
N ILE A 48 -1.97 3.03 -15.45
CA ILE A 48 -1.65 4.43 -15.14
C ILE A 48 -0.25 4.71 -15.65
N ASN A 49 -0.13 5.67 -16.54
CA ASN A 49 1.16 6.02 -17.14
C ASN A 49 1.85 7.16 -16.38
N LYS A 50 3.13 7.37 -16.69
CA LYS A 50 3.98 8.40 -16.08
C LYS A 50 3.36 9.80 -16.11
N GLU A 51 2.77 10.20 -17.21
CA GLU A 51 2.20 11.54 -17.37
C GLU A 51 0.99 11.75 -16.44
N GLN A 52 0.19 10.72 -16.24
CA GLN A 52 -0.93 10.76 -15.29
C GLN A 52 -0.43 10.87 -13.85
N LEU A 53 0.61 10.09 -13.47
CA LEU A 53 1.23 10.17 -12.15
C LEU A 53 1.85 11.55 -11.91
N LYS A 54 2.62 12.06 -12.87
CA LYS A 54 3.31 13.33 -12.75
C LYS A 54 2.38 14.51 -12.50
N LYS A 55 1.19 14.51 -13.11
CA LYS A 55 0.19 15.57 -12.97
C LYS A 55 -0.41 15.68 -11.56
N GLN A 56 -0.31 14.64 -10.75
CA GLN A 56 -0.90 14.56 -9.42
C GLN A 56 0.14 14.44 -8.30
N ASN A 57 1.43 14.28 -8.64
CA ASN A 57 2.49 14.02 -7.68
C ASN A 57 3.05 15.33 -7.08
N PHE A 58 2.37 15.87 -6.09
CA PHE A 58 2.78 17.08 -5.35
C PHE A 58 3.41 16.79 -3.99
N GLY A 59 3.70 15.52 -3.70
CA GLY A 59 4.29 15.06 -2.45
C GLY A 59 3.45 14.02 -1.72
N GLN A 60 2.17 13.83 -2.12
CA GLN A 60 1.35 12.78 -1.55
C GLN A 60 1.93 11.40 -1.88
N ASP A 61 1.68 10.46 -0.97
CA ASP A 61 2.05 9.08 -1.13
C ASP A 61 1.27 8.41 -2.27
N LEU A 62 1.82 7.32 -2.78
CA LEU A 62 1.27 6.62 -3.94
C LEU A 62 -0.22 6.26 -3.82
N PRO A 63 -0.78 5.83 -2.68
CA PRO A 63 -2.22 5.59 -2.54
C PRO A 63 -3.08 6.75 -3.02
N TYR A 64 -2.72 7.98 -2.69
CA TYR A 64 -3.49 9.17 -3.10
C TYR A 64 -3.48 9.41 -4.61
N LEU A 65 -2.40 9.03 -5.29
CA LEU A 65 -2.32 9.09 -6.75
C LEU A 65 -3.22 8.03 -7.44
N LEU A 66 -3.68 7.03 -6.67
CA LEU A 66 -4.54 5.94 -7.12
C LEU A 66 -6.01 6.12 -6.75
N SER A 67 -6.38 7.22 -6.09
CA SER A 67 -7.73 7.47 -5.57
C SER A 67 -8.84 7.41 -6.63
N MET A 68 -8.51 7.72 -7.89
CA MET A 68 -9.46 7.66 -9.03
C MET A 68 -9.60 6.24 -9.62
N THR A 69 -8.91 5.23 -9.09
CA THR A 69 -9.07 3.84 -9.51
C THR A 69 -10.45 3.32 -9.07
N PRO A 70 -11.17 2.54 -9.89
CA PRO A 70 -12.42 1.92 -9.48
C PRO A 70 -12.29 1.13 -8.19
N SER A 71 -13.25 1.25 -7.29
CA SER A 71 -13.29 0.57 -5.98
C SER A 71 -12.16 0.93 -5.00
N ALA A 72 -11.41 2.01 -5.25
CA ALA A 72 -10.29 2.42 -4.41
C ALA A 72 -10.69 3.49 -3.38
N ILE A 73 -10.23 3.33 -2.14
CA ILE A 73 -10.33 4.30 -1.05
C ILE A 73 -8.96 4.48 -0.43
N THR A 74 -8.63 5.72 -0.10
CA THR A 74 -7.35 6.08 0.51
C THR A 74 -7.58 6.77 1.85
N THR A 75 -6.68 6.54 2.81
CA THR A 75 -6.70 7.20 4.13
C THR A 75 -5.33 7.75 4.48
N SER A 76 -5.28 8.71 5.43
CA SER A 76 -4.04 9.32 5.90
C SER A 76 -4.17 9.68 7.37
N ASP A 77 -3.27 9.19 8.21
CA ASP A 77 -3.28 9.47 9.65
C ASP A 77 -2.93 10.94 9.93
N ALA A 78 -1.98 11.50 9.18
CA ALA A 78 -1.63 12.92 9.27
C ALA A 78 -2.64 13.86 8.57
N GLY A 79 -3.61 13.31 7.82
CA GLY A 79 -4.68 14.05 7.14
C GLY A 79 -4.26 14.82 5.88
N ALA A 80 -2.97 14.84 5.51
CA ALA A 80 -2.44 15.57 4.36
C ALA A 80 -2.08 14.65 3.17
N GLY A 81 -2.29 13.34 3.28
CA GLY A 81 -1.94 12.35 2.26
C GLY A 81 -0.45 12.04 2.17
N ILE A 82 0.32 12.36 3.20
CA ILE A 82 1.77 12.14 3.29
C ILE A 82 2.05 11.46 4.62
N GLY A 83 2.98 10.50 4.63
CA GLY A 83 3.37 9.74 5.81
C GLY A 83 2.66 8.40 5.90
N TYR A 84 1.90 8.14 6.95
CA TYR A 84 1.11 6.92 7.07
C TYR A 84 -0.18 7.04 6.27
N THR A 85 -0.19 6.36 5.14
CA THR A 85 -1.31 6.31 4.20
C THR A 85 -1.67 4.88 3.86
N THR A 86 -2.95 4.61 3.63
CA THR A 86 -3.42 3.28 3.25
C THR A 86 -4.24 3.31 1.97
N LEU A 87 -4.33 2.15 1.32
CA LEU A 87 -5.17 1.92 0.15
C LEU A 87 -6.04 0.69 0.41
N ARG A 88 -7.33 0.81 0.10
CA ARG A 88 -8.28 -0.31 0.04
C ARG A 88 -8.83 -0.44 -1.37
N VAL A 89 -8.99 -1.66 -1.86
CA VAL A 89 -9.59 -1.95 -3.18
C VAL A 89 -10.69 -2.99 -3.00
N ARG A 90 -11.91 -2.71 -3.46
CA ARG A 90 -13.11 -3.54 -3.20
C ARG A 90 -13.32 -3.82 -1.70
N GLY A 91 -12.95 -2.87 -0.84
CA GLY A 91 -13.00 -3.02 0.62
C GLY A 91 -11.93 -3.96 1.22
N THR A 92 -11.03 -4.54 0.42
CA THR A 92 -9.88 -5.29 0.96
C THR A 92 -8.78 -4.31 1.38
N ASP A 93 -8.18 -4.55 2.53
CA ASP A 93 -7.12 -3.72 3.10
C ASP A 93 -5.75 -3.95 2.45
N GLY A 94 -4.76 -3.12 2.82
CA GLY A 94 -3.41 -3.15 2.25
C GLY A 94 -2.69 -4.49 2.41
N THR A 95 -3.01 -5.28 3.44
CA THR A 95 -2.39 -6.60 3.67
C THR A 95 -2.80 -7.64 2.62
N ARG A 96 -3.84 -7.36 1.83
CA ARG A 96 -4.37 -8.19 0.74
C ARG A 96 -4.09 -7.62 -0.64
N ILE A 97 -3.33 -6.51 -0.70
CA ILE A 97 -2.89 -5.87 -1.94
C ILE A 97 -1.43 -6.21 -2.17
N ASN A 98 -1.18 -7.05 -3.15
CA ASN A 98 0.19 -7.38 -3.53
C ASN A 98 0.80 -6.26 -4.37
N VAL A 99 1.97 -5.79 -4.01
CA VAL A 99 2.66 -4.70 -4.70
C VAL A 99 4.03 -5.16 -5.18
N THR A 100 4.32 -4.92 -6.45
CA THR A 100 5.62 -5.25 -7.04
C THR A 100 6.26 -4.03 -7.71
N ALA A 101 7.56 -3.93 -7.60
CA ALA A 101 8.39 -3.03 -8.38
C ALA A 101 9.29 -3.86 -9.30
N ASN A 102 9.11 -3.74 -10.63
CA ASN A 102 9.81 -4.55 -11.65
C ASN A 102 9.59 -6.07 -11.49
N GLY A 103 8.42 -6.49 -11.03
CA GLY A 103 8.07 -7.87 -10.73
C GLY A 103 8.55 -8.39 -9.38
N ILE A 104 9.37 -7.63 -8.64
CA ILE A 104 9.89 -7.98 -7.32
C ILE A 104 8.91 -7.52 -6.25
N PRO A 105 8.48 -8.38 -5.31
CA PRO A 105 7.59 -8.00 -4.21
C PRO A 105 8.24 -6.93 -3.30
N ILE A 106 7.44 -5.94 -2.90
CA ILE A 106 7.85 -4.88 -1.97
C ILE A 106 7.00 -4.82 -0.70
N ASN A 107 5.98 -5.67 -0.59
CA ASN A 107 5.25 -5.84 0.66
C ASN A 107 6.20 -6.35 1.74
N ASP A 108 6.04 -5.84 2.95
CA ASP A 108 6.72 -6.39 4.13
C ASP A 108 6.32 -7.86 4.33
N ALA A 109 7.29 -8.70 4.67
CA ALA A 109 7.08 -10.14 4.70
C ALA A 109 6.26 -10.62 5.92
N GLU A 110 6.20 -9.85 7.00
CA GLU A 110 5.47 -10.19 8.22
C GLU A 110 4.08 -9.54 8.27
N SER A 111 3.98 -8.24 8.01
CA SER A 111 2.69 -7.52 8.02
C SER A 111 1.90 -7.68 6.72
N HIS A 112 2.54 -8.08 5.63
CA HIS A 112 2.02 -8.13 4.25
C HIS A 112 1.59 -6.77 3.70
N ASN A 113 1.84 -5.69 4.40
CA ASN A 113 1.50 -4.34 4.00
C ASN A 113 2.66 -3.68 3.24
N VAL A 114 2.37 -2.58 2.55
CA VAL A 114 3.39 -1.65 2.07
C VAL A 114 3.29 -0.38 2.89
N PHE A 115 4.34 -0.07 3.63
CA PHE A 115 4.47 1.21 4.30
C PHE A 115 4.96 2.23 3.28
N TRP A 116 4.02 2.99 2.70
CA TRP A 116 4.30 3.93 1.61
C TRP A 116 5.24 5.05 2.04
N VAL A 117 5.24 5.37 3.32
CA VAL A 117 6.15 6.32 3.96
C VAL A 117 7.63 5.91 3.78
N ASN A 118 7.92 4.60 3.66
CA ASN A 118 9.26 4.06 3.40
C ASN A 118 9.70 4.14 1.93
N LEU A 119 8.77 4.57 1.04
CA LEU A 119 8.99 4.74 -0.40
C LEU A 119 8.67 6.19 -0.84
N PRO A 120 9.27 7.22 -0.21
CA PRO A 120 8.92 8.60 -0.46
C PRO A 120 9.18 8.98 -1.92
N ASP A 121 8.23 9.69 -2.52
CA ASP A 121 8.29 10.13 -3.92
C ASP A 121 8.63 9.00 -4.93
N PHE A 122 8.30 7.76 -4.59
CA PHE A 122 8.58 6.63 -5.48
C PHE A 122 7.88 6.78 -6.84
N ALA A 123 6.70 7.40 -6.86
CA ALA A 123 5.94 7.71 -8.07
C ALA A 123 6.77 8.51 -9.10
N SER A 124 7.71 9.36 -8.68
CA SER A 124 8.62 10.08 -9.58
C SER A 124 9.60 9.18 -10.32
N SER A 125 9.81 7.95 -9.86
CA SER A 125 10.65 6.92 -10.52
C SER A 125 9.83 5.87 -11.26
N VAL A 126 8.51 5.88 -11.17
CA VAL A 126 7.62 4.95 -11.85
C VAL A 126 7.36 5.41 -13.28
N LYS A 127 7.63 4.53 -14.24
CA LYS A 127 7.35 4.73 -15.66
C LYS A 127 5.86 4.51 -15.96
N ASP A 128 5.34 3.45 -15.42
CA ASP A 128 3.94 3.07 -15.53
C ASP A 128 3.57 2.06 -14.44
N MET A 129 2.27 1.92 -14.16
CA MET A 129 1.77 0.90 -13.27
C MET A 129 0.49 0.28 -13.79
N GLN A 130 0.24 -0.94 -13.35
CA GLN A 130 -1.01 -1.64 -13.58
C GLN A 130 -1.61 -2.09 -12.25
N ILE A 131 -2.87 -1.77 -12.05
CA ILE A 131 -3.65 -2.24 -10.91
C ILE A 131 -4.59 -3.32 -11.41
N GLN A 132 -4.44 -4.55 -10.92
CA GLN A 132 -5.37 -5.65 -11.16
C GLN A 132 -6.26 -5.79 -9.93
N ARG A 133 -7.56 -5.90 -10.12
CA ARG A 133 -8.55 -6.08 -9.05
C ARG A 133 -8.93 -7.55 -8.96
N GLY A 134 -9.27 -8.04 -7.75
CA GLY A 134 -9.48 -9.46 -7.48
C GLY A 134 -8.18 -10.24 -7.32
N ALA A 135 -8.24 -11.56 -7.46
CA ALA A 135 -7.10 -12.46 -7.24
C ALA A 135 -5.89 -12.22 -8.18
N GLY A 136 -6.08 -11.48 -9.27
CA GLY A 136 -5.01 -11.14 -10.22
C GLY A 136 -4.35 -12.36 -10.89
N THR A 137 -3.22 -12.14 -11.57
CA THR A 137 -2.43 -13.21 -12.20
C THR A 137 -1.27 -13.65 -11.30
N SER A 138 -0.83 -14.91 -11.40
CA SER A 138 0.28 -15.45 -10.59
C SER A 138 1.62 -14.77 -10.89
N THR A 139 1.76 -14.11 -12.03
CA THR A 139 2.94 -13.32 -12.38
C THR A 139 3.11 -12.04 -11.56
N ASN A 140 2.07 -11.61 -10.82
CA ASN A 140 2.19 -10.49 -9.87
C ASN A 140 2.92 -10.89 -8.59
N GLY A 141 3.29 -12.13 -8.42
CA GLY A 141 3.92 -12.65 -7.23
C GLY A 141 2.99 -13.53 -6.41
N ALA A 142 3.55 -14.09 -5.37
CA ALA A 142 2.90 -15.10 -4.54
C ALA A 142 1.75 -14.55 -3.69
N GLY A 143 1.77 -13.26 -3.36
CA GLY A 143 0.79 -12.60 -2.49
C GLY A 143 -0.46 -12.05 -3.19
N ALA A 144 -0.68 -12.30 -4.48
CA ALA A 144 -1.84 -11.80 -5.22
C ALA A 144 -3.14 -12.43 -4.67
N PHE A 145 -3.97 -11.64 -3.97
CA PHE A 145 -5.16 -12.08 -3.27
C PHE A 145 -6.38 -11.17 -3.53
N GLY A 146 -6.42 -9.96 -2.98
CA GLY A 146 -7.56 -9.03 -3.15
C GLY A 146 -7.37 -8.03 -4.29
N ALA A 147 -6.13 -7.59 -4.50
CA ALA A 147 -5.70 -6.77 -5.63
C ALA A 147 -4.20 -6.89 -5.85
N SER A 148 -3.70 -6.40 -6.99
CA SER A 148 -2.27 -6.32 -7.24
C SER A 148 -1.91 -5.01 -7.91
N ILE A 149 -0.81 -4.38 -7.46
CA ILE A 149 -0.22 -3.18 -8.07
C ILE A 149 1.15 -3.57 -8.63
N ASN A 150 1.30 -3.48 -9.92
CA ASN A 150 2.54 -3.79 -10.62
C ASN A 150 3.14 -2.50 -11.16
N MET A 151 4.24 -2.06 -10.57
CA MET A 151 4.97 -0.85 -10.95
C MET A 151 6.21 -1.20 -11.75
N GLN A 152 6.50 -0.36 -12.73
CA GLN A 152 7.75 -0.38 -13.46
C GLN A 152 8.50 0.89 -13.24
N THR A 153 9.77 0.77 -12.90
CA THR A 153 10.63 1.91 -12.61
C THR A 153 11.57 2.20 -13.76
N GLY A 154 12.16 3.39 -13.72
CA GLY A 154 13.17 3.85 -14.65
C GLY A 154 12.61 4.52 -15.89
N ASP A 155 13.33 5.50 -16.36
CA ASP A 155 13.11 6.14 -17.64
C ASP A 155 14.23 5.68 -18.57
N PHE A 156 13.88 4.98 -19.62
CA PHE A 156 14.81 4.82 -20.71
C PHE A 156 14.72 6.07 -21.58
N SER A 157 15.75 6.90 -21.56
CA SER A 157 15.87 8.05 -22.45
C SER A 157 17.03 7.86 -23.40
N LEU A 158 16.81 8.09 -24.68
CA LEU A 158 17.90 8.10 -25.68
C LEU A 158 18.79 9.34 -25.53
N LYS A 159 18.25 10.45 -24.99
CA LYS A 159 18.95 11.75 -24.87
C LYS A 159 19.19 12.08 -23.38
N PRO A 160 20.29 12.75 -23.06
CA PRO A 160 20.50 13.26 -21.72
C PRO A 160 19.36 14.20 -21.29
N TYR A 161 19.02 14.17 -20.00
CA TYR A 161 17.99 15.04 -19.43
C TYR A 161 18.31 15.42 -17.99
N ALA A 162 17.75 16.54 -17.57
CA ALA A 162 17.64 16.92 -16.17
C ALA A 162 16.25 17.50 -15.92
N GLU A 163 15.69 17.20 -14.75
CA GLU A 163 14.37 17.65 -14.31
C GLU A 163 14.45 18.13 -12.88
N LEU A 164 13.90 19.32 -12.63
CA LEU A 164 13.69 19.87 -11.29
C LEU A 164 12.19 19.96 -11.05
N ASN A 165 11.74 19.52 -9.91
CA ASN A 165 10.35 19.59 -9.49
C ASN A 165 10.30 20.12 -8.06
N GLY A 166 9.47 21.13 -7.81
CA GLY A 166 9.26 21.72 -6.50
C GLY A 166 7.80 22.04 -6.28
N SER A 167 7.30 21.84 -5.06
CA SER A 167 5.96 22.25 -4.65
C SER A 167 5.99 22.84 -3.25
N TYR A 168 5.05 23.74 -2.97
CA TYR A 168 4.82 24.31 -1.65
C TYR A 168 3.32 24.48 -1.39
N GLY A 169 2.86 24.20 -0.18
CA GLY A 169 1.42 24.23 0.12
C GLY A 169 1.08 24.36 1.59
N SER A 170 -0.19 24.06 1.90
CA SER A 170 -0.76 24.09 3.25
C SER A 170 0.04 23.20 4.19
N PHE A 171 -0.02 23.50 5.50
CA PHE A 171 0.68 22.77 6.56
C PHE A 171 2.20 22.72 6.34
N ASN A 172 2.77 23.80 5.82
CA ASN A 172 4.20 23.90 5.47
C ASN A 172 4.68 22.71 4.61
N THR A 173 3.76 22.15 3.80
CA THR A 173 4.08 21.00 2.95
C THR A 173 4.95 21.47 1.79
N HIS A 174 6.12 20.85 1.62
CA HIS A 174 6.99 21.11 0.50
C HIS A 174 7.67 19.85 -0.02
N LYS A 175 7.97 19.87 -1.29
CA LYS A 175 8.66 18.79 -2.00
C LYS A 175 9.70 19.39 -2.93
N GLU A 176 10.89 18.81 -2.93
CA GLU A 176 11.95 19.09 -3.88
C GLU A 176 12.44 17.77 -4.48
N THR A 177 12.46 17.71 -5.82
CA THR A 177 12.96 16.53 -6.54
C THR A 177 13.90 16.96 -7.65
N VAL A 178 15.07 16.35 -7.66
CA VAL A 178 16.06 16.48 -8.75
C VAL A 178 16.19 15.13 -9.42
N LYS A 179 16.07 15.11 -10.75
CA LYS A 179 16.22 13.91 -11.57
C LYS A 179 17.12 14.21 -12.75
N ALA A 180 18.04 13.30 -13.07
CA ALA A 180 18.92 13.41 -14.21
C ALA A 180 19.23 12.04 -14.81
N GLY A 181 19.43 12.01 -16.13
CA GLY A 181 19.84 10.81 -16.85
C GLY A 181 20.81 11.14 -17.96
N THR A 182 21.71 10.21 -18.26
CA THR A 182 22.75 10.38 -19.28
C THR A 182 22.21 10.22 -20.70
N GLY A 183 21.02 9.64 -20.84
CA GLY A 183 20.61 9.06 -22.10
C GLY A 183 21.45 7.82 -22.45
N LEU A 184 21.37 7.36 -23.68
CA LEU A 184 22.10 6.19 -24.13
C LEU A 184 23.54 6.59 -24.53
N ILE A 185 24.54 6.03 -23.83
CA ILE A 185 25.96 6.23 -24.10
C ILE A 185 26.47 5.07 -24.95
N ASN A 186 27.12 5.33 -26.06
CA ASN A 186 27.67 4.35 -26.99
C ASN A 186 26.65 3.26 -27.38
N ASP A 187 25.38 3.63 -27.52
CA ASP A 187 24.26 2.76 -27.88
C ASP A 187 23.98 1.60 -26.90
N HIS A 188 24.62 1.57 -25.72
CA HIS A 188 24.51 0.46 -24.78
C HIS A 188 24.24 0.85 -23.33
N TRP A 189 24.78 1.96 -22.84
CA TRP A 189 24.74 2.28 -21.42
C TRP A 189 23.84 3.45 -21.08
N SER A 190 23.05 3.33 -20.04
CA SER A 190 22.25 4.43 -19.50
C SER A 190 22.35 4.48 -17.98
N PHE A 191 22.43 5.70 -17.44
CA PHE A 191 22.42 5.95 -16.00
C PHE A 191 21.38 6.99 -15.67
N ASP A 192 20.58 6.72 -14.62
CA ASP A 192 19.55 7.62 -14.14
C ASP A 192 19.67 7.77 -12.62
N ALA A 193 19.41 8.98 -12.13
CA ALA A 193 19.43 9.31 -10.73
C ALA A 193 18.27 10.23 -10.35
N ARG A 194 17.71 10.03 -9.15
CA ARG A 194 16.73 10.92 -8.52
C ARG A 194 17.05 11.08 -7.04
N LEU A 195 16.94 12.32 -6.56
CA LEU A 195 16.95 12.65 -5.14
C LEU A 195 15.68 13.45 -4.85
N SER A 196 15.04 13.15 -3.71
CA SER A 196 13.83 13.85 -3.29
C SER A 196 13.83 14.10 -1.79
N ASN A 197 13.28 15.26 -1.43
CA ASN A 197 12.93 15.63 -0.07
C ASN A 197 11.45 16.00 -0.02
N ILE A 198 10.73 15.55 1.02
CA ILE A 198 9.34 15.93 1.29
C ILE A 198 9.24 16.25 2.78
N SER A 199 8.55 17.33 3.11
CA SER A 199 8.24 17.69 4.50
C SER A 199 6.84 18.26 4.60
N SER A 200 6.18 18.03 5.74
CA SER A 200 4.86 18.56 6.06
C SER A 200 4.67 18.60 7.57
N ASP A 201 3.93 19.59 8.07
CA ASP A 201 3.49 19.64 9.47
C ASP A 201 2.24 18.78 9.71
N GLY A 202 1.58 18.28 8.64
CA GLY A 202 0.33 17.53 8.68
C GLY A 202 -0.91 18.40 8.95
N TYR A 203 -2.09 17.88 8.62
CA TYR A 203 -3.36 18.49 9.00
C TYR A 203 -3.65 18.28 10.50
N ILE A 204 -3.41 17.08 10.99
CA ILE A 204 -3.55 16.72 12.39
C ILE A 204 -2.43 17.40 13.21
N ASP A 205 -2.72 17.84 14.41
CA ASP A 205 -1.76 18.57 15.24
C ASP A 205 -0.54 17.69 15.57
N ARG A 206 0.65 18.27 15.46
CA ARG A 206 1.96 17.59 15.66
C ARG A 206 2.25 16.43 14.70
N ALA A 207 1.43 16.15 13.69
CA ALA A 207 1.64 15.07 12.72
C ALA A 207 2.70 15.40 11.66
N SER A 208 3.87 15.87 12.10
CA SER A 208 4.96 16.28 11.20
C SER A 208 5.61 15.07 10.51
N VAL A 209 6.00 15.28 9.26
CA VAL A 209 6.60 14.28 8.39
C VAL A 209 7.85 14.86 7.73
N GLY A 210 8.97 14.16 7.82
CA GLY A 210 10.21 14.49 7.13
C GLY A 210 10.76 13.26 6.39
N LEU A 211 10.77 13.32 5.05
CA LEU A 211 11.08 12.18 4.18
C LEU A 211 12.18 12.53 3.20
N ASN A 212 13.19 11.68 3.11
CA ASN A 212 14.24 11.78 2.11
C ASN A 212 14.31 10.49 1.31
N SER A 213 14.51 10.57 0.00
CA SER A 213 14.65 9.38 -0.82
C SER A 213 15.59 9.56 -2.00
N TYR A 214 16.09 8.44 -2.47
CA TYR A 214 16.91 8.34 -3.67
C TYR A 214 16.47 7.21 -4.57
N TYR A 215 16.82 7.32 -5.85
CA TYR A 215 16.72 6.27 -6.86
C TYR A 215 17.93 6.39 -7.78
N LEU A 216 18.65 5.28 -7.98
CA LEU A 216 19.77 5.18 -8.90
C LEU A 216 19.59 3.94 -9.78
N GLN A 217 19.82 4.09 -11.06
CA GLN A 217 19.77 3.00 -12.03
C GLN A 217 20.97 3.08 -12.96
N GLY A 218 21.62 1.95 -13.19
CA GLY A 218 22.55 1.72 -14.29
C GLY A 218 22.04 0.61 -15.18
N GLY A 219 22.03 0.79 -16.48
CA GLY A 219 21.55 -0.21 -17.44
C GLY A 219 22.52 -0.45 -18.58
N TYR A 220 22.66 -1.72 -18.98
CA TYR A 220 23.27 -2.17 -20.23
C TYR A 220 22.21 -2.72 -21.15
N TYR A 221 22.25 -2.34 -22.40
CA TYR A 221 21.27 -2.71 -23.42
C TYR A 221 21.98 -3.15 -24.69
N SER A 222 21.49 -4.23 -25.29
CA SER A 222 21.86 -4.68 -26.62
C SER A 222 20.61 -5.18 -27.37
N ASP A 223 20.73 -5.61 -28.59
CA ASP A 223 19.60 -6.04 -29.43
C ASP A 223 18.72 -7.11 -28.74
N ASN A 224 19.34 -8.00 -27.94
CA ASN A 224 18.64 -9.14 -27.33
C ASN A 224 18.75 -9.21 -25.83
N THR A 225 19.55 -8.33 -25.19
CA THR A 225 19.84 -8.44 -23.75
C THR A 225 19.72 -7.10 -23.07
N SER A 226 19.06 -7.07 -21.93
CA SER A 226 19.17 -5.96 -20.99
C SER A 226 19.58 -6.42 -19.60
N ILE A 227 20.44 -5.64 -18.96
CA ILE A 227 20.88 -5.84 -17.58
C ILE A 227 20.70 -4.51 -16.87
N LYS A 228 19.98 -4.50 -15.75
CA LYS A 228 19.77 -3.30 -14.95
C LYS A 228 20.17 -3.54 -13.49
N LEU A 229 20.94 -2.63 -12.95
CA LEU A 229 21.21 -2.53 -11.53
C LEU A 229 20.46 -1.31 -11.00
N ILE A 230 19.58 -1.53 -10.04
CA ILE A 230 18.72 -0.50 -9.48
C ILE A 230 18.90 -0.48 -7.97
N THR A 231 19.05 0.71 -7.39
CA THR A 231 18.94 0.89 -5.94
C THR A 231 18.08 2.09 -5.64
N PHE A 232 17.17 1.93 -4.68
CA PHE A 232 16.32 2.99 -4.19
C PHE A 232 16.05 2.81 -2.71
N GLY A 233 15.77 3.91 -2.05
CA GLY A 233 15.49 3.86 -0.62
C GLY A 233 14.96 5.16 -0.08
N GLY A 234 14.52 5.11 1.17
CA GLY A 234 14.01 6.24 1.90
C GLY A 234 14.48 6.25 3.34
N LYS A 235 14.47 7.43 3.91
CA LYS A 235 14.55 7.69 5.34
C LYS A 235 13.36 8.52 5.73
N GLU A 236 12.65 8.06 6.74
CA GLU A 236 11.53 8.77 7.35
C GLU A 236 11.84 9.22 8.78
N ARG A 237 11.20 10.30 9.18
CA ARG A 237 10.93 10.67 10.56
C ARG A 237 9.53 11.25 10.61
N THR A 238 8.62 10.58 11.29
CA THR A 238 7.21 10.98 11.40
C THR A 238 6.81 11.08 12.87
N TYR A 239 6.08 12.13 13.23
CA TYR A 239 5.45 12.20 14.54
C TYR A 239 4.18 11.34 14.53
N HIS A 240 3.88 10.63 15.62
CA HIS A 240 2.75 9.73 15.69
C HIS A 240 1.40 10.46 15.63
N ALA A 241 0.48 9.94 14.82
CA ALA A 241 -0.89 10.44 14.68
C ALA A 241 -1.91 9.30 14.61
N TRP A 242 -1.58 8.13 15.14
CA TRP A 242 -2.39 6.91 15.07
C TRP A 242 -3.41 6.73 16.21
N ASN A 243 -3.38 7.58 17.24
CA ASN A 243 -4.44 7.65 18.24
C ASN A 243 -5.54 8.56 17.69
N TYR A 244 -6.52 7.99 17.03
CA TYR A 244 -7.63 8.78 16.48
C TYR A 244 -8.46 9.37 17.62
N ALA A 245 -8.84 10.65 17.48
CA ALA A 245 -9.62 11.35 18.48
C ALA A 245 -11.04 10.77 18.58
N SER A 246 -11.55 10.62 19.80
CA SER A 246 -12.95 10.31 20.04
C SER A 246 -13.85 11.49 19.65
N LYS A 247 -15.15 11.26 19.53
CA LYS A 247 -16.11 12.32 19.24
C LYS A 247 -16.09 13.41 20.32
N GLU A 248 -15.99 13.03 21.59
CA GLU A 248 -15.90 13.92 22.72
C GLU A 248 -14.60 14.75 22.71
N GLU A 249 -13.48 14.13 22.32
CA GLU A 249 -12.22 14.84 22.17
C GLU A 249 -12.27 15.83 21.01
N MET A 250 -12.89 15.48 19.87
CA MET A 250 -13.07 16.39 18.75
C MET A 250 -13.98 17.58 19.11
N GLU A 251 -15.04 17.35 19.89
CA GLU A 251 -15.91 18.43 20.38
C GLU A 251 -15.18 19.36 21.36
N LYS A 252 -14.31 18.82 22.21
CA LYS A 252 -13.59 19.57 23.24
C LYS A 252 -12.35 20.29 22.72
N TYR A 253 -11.54 19.61 21.89
CA TYR A 253 -10.22 20.09 21.48
C TYR A 253 -10.16 20.45 19.97
N GLY A 254 -11.20 20.15 19.21
CA GLY A 254 -11.25 20.38 17.77
C GLY A 254 -10.82 19.16 16.96
N ARG A 255 -11.19 19.17 15.66
CA ARG A 255 -11.00 18.07 14.72
C ARG A 255 -9.55 17.70 14.41
N ARG A 256 -8.60 18.54 14.78
CA ARG A 256 -7.17 18.33 14.55
C ARG A 256 -6.45 17.71 15.75
N TYR A 257 -7.19 17.46 16.83
CA TYR A 257 -6.59 16.96 18.08
C TYR A 257 -5.84 15.65 17.88
N ASN A 258 -4.68 15.55 18.50
CA ASN A 258 -3.83 14.38 18.52
C ASN A 258 -3.35 14.12 19.95
N SER A 259 -3.74 13.01 20.54
CA SER A 259 -3.35 12.63 21.91
C SER A 259 -1.97 11.96 21.97
N CYS A 260 -1.36 11.62 20.84
CA CYS A 260 -0.02 11.00 20.82
C CYS A 260 1.00 11.89 21.52
N GLY A 261 1.78 11.29 22.42
CA GLY A 261 2.82 11.98 23.16
C GLY A 261 2.35 12.81 24.34
N TYR A 262 1.03 12.84 24.66
CA TYR A 262 0.54 13.56 25.84
C TYR A 262 1.25 13.09 27.12
N MET A 263 1.74 14.04 27.90
CA MET A 263 2.46 13.80 29.14
C MET A 263 1.66 14.24 30.38
N TYR A 264 1.30 15.51 30.45
CA TYR A 264 0.54 16.10 31.54
C TYR A 264 -0.01 17.47 31.15
N THR A 265 -0.98 17.94 31.93
CA THR A 265 -1.46 19.33 31.88
C THR A 265 -0.87 20.08 33.06
N ASP A 266 -0.29 21.26 32.86
CA ASP A 266 0.28 22.09 33.92
C ASP A 266 -0.79 22.85 34.71
N ASP A 267 -0.37 23.54 35.78
CA ASP A 267 -1.26 24.32 36.66
C ASP A 267 -1.98 25.47 35.93
N ASN A 268 -1.51 25.88 34.76
CA ASN A 268 -2.13 26.89 33.91
C ASN A 268 -3.13 26.32 32.93
N GLY A 269 -3.30 24.98 32.90
CA GLY A 269 -4.16 24.27 31.96
C GLY A 269 -3.52 24.03 30.57
N THR A 270 -2.18 24.13 30.44
CA THR A 270 -1.45 23.88 29.21
C THR A 270 -1.05 22.42 29.13
N ASP A 271 -1.41 21.76 28.03
CA ASP A 271 -1.02 20.38 27.75
C ASP A 271 0.43 20.30 27.24
N HIS A 272 1.20 19.40 27.82
CA HIS A 272 2.59 19.12 27.44
C HIS A 272 2.70 17.79 26.75
N PHE A 273 3.43 17.77 25.61
CA PHE A 273 3.60 16.61 24.76
C PHE A 273 5.07 16.26 24.59
N TYR A 274 5.37 14.97 24.48
CA TYR A 274 6.71 14.47 24.21
C TYR A 274 7.11 14.77 22.78
N GLU A 275 8.19 15.53 22.59
CA GLU A 275 8.63 16.01 21.26
C GLU A 275 9.13 14.88 20.36
N ASP A 276 9.74 13.84 20.94
CA ASP A 276 10.28 12.70 20.20
C ASP A 276 9.31 11.51 20.11
N GLN A 277 8.01 11.76 20.14
CA GLN A 277 6.96 10.76 19.86
C GLN A 277 6.97 10.42 18.38
N THR A 278 8.03 9.78 17.91
CA THR A 278 8.32 9.66 16.48
C THR A 278 8.69 8.25 16.05
N ASP A 279 8.32 7.92 14.81
CA ASP A 279 8.84 6.81 14.04
C ASP A 279 10.01 7.25 13.18
N ASN A 280 11.02 6.41 13.10
CA ASN A 280 12.24 6.64 12.33
C ASN A 280 12.64 5.34 11.65
N TYR A 281 12.59 5.30 10.32
CA TYR A 281 12.93 4.11 9.57
C TYR A 281 13.78 4.43 8.35
N VAL A 282 14.68 3.52 8.03
CA VAL A 282 15.52 3.58 6.83
C VAL A 282 15.34 2.29 6.05
N GLN A 283 14.92 2.39 4.79
CA GLN A 283 14.82 1.26 3.89
C GLN A 283 15.71 1.45 2.67
N LYS A 284 16.46 0.40 2.31
CA LYS A 284 17.32 0.36 1.12
C LYS A 284 17.00 -0.88 0.31
N ASN A 285 16.70 -0.70 -0.96
CA ASN A 285 16.35 -1.75 -1.90
C ASN A 285 17.42 -1.84 -3.00
N TYR A 286 17.79 -3.05 -3.35
CA TYR A 286 18.73 -3.36 -4.44
C TYR A 286 18.09 -4.40 -5.34
N GLN A 287 18.14 -4.16 -6.66
CA GLN A 287 17.59 -5.07 -7.66
C GLN A 287 18.59 -5.24 -8.80
N LEU A 288 18.82 -6.47 -9.21
CA LEU A 288 19.55 -6.82 -10.44
C LEU A 288 18.57 -7.54 -11.36
N LEU A 289 18.27 -6.91 -12.49
CA LEU A 289 17.32 -7.43 -13.47
C LEU A 289 18.09 -7.84 -14.74
N PHE A 290 17.87 -9.06 -15.17
CA PHE A 290 18.39 -9.62 -16.42
C PHE A 290 17.24 -10.05 -17.30
N ASN A 291 17.28 -9.63 -18.57
CA ASN A 291 16.36 -10.05 -19.61
C ASN A 291 17.13 -10.45 -20.85
N HIS A 292 16.74 -11.56 -21.47
CA HIS A 292 17.37 -12.04 -22.71
C HIS A 292 16.35 -12.67 -23.65
N ASN A 293 16.35 -12.21 -24.89
CA ASN A 293 15.59 -12.81 -26.00
C ASN A 293 16.47 -13.79 -26.77
N PHE A 294 16.26 -15.09 -26.61
CA PHE A 294 16.94 -16.11 -27.40
C PHE A 294 16.49 -16.09 -28.87
N THR A 295 15.20 -15.83 -29.05
CA THR A 295 14.57 -15.69 -30.37
C THR A 295 13.41 -14.69 -30.26
N SER A 296 12.72 -14.38 -31.35
CA SER A 296 11.47 -13.61 -31.32
C SER A 296 10.33 -14.29 -30.54
N ALA A 297 10.45 -15.60 -30.28
CA ALA A 297 9.46 -16.40 -29.56
C ALA A 297 9.84 -16.72 -28.12
N TRP A 298 11.12 -16.78 -27.77
CA TRP A 298 11.60 -17.20 -26.44
C TRP A 298 12.34 -16.09 -25.72
N ASN A 299 11.89 -15.82 -24.51
CA ASN A 299 12.46 -14.82 -23.62
C ASN A 299 12.67 -15.41 -22.20
N VAL A 300 13.71 -14.96 -21.52
CA VAL A 300 14.01 -15.28 -20.12
C VAL A 300 14.18 -13.99 -19.35
N ASN A 301 13.54 -13.91 -18.18
CA ASN A 301 13.73 -12.85 -17.19
C ASN A 301 14.23 -13.46 -15.89
N VAL A 302 15.20 -12.80 -15.26
CA VAL A 302 15.70 -13.11 -13.92
C VAL A 302 15.82 -11.82 -13.14
N GLY A 303 15.28 -11.80 -11.92
CA GLY A 303 15.43 -10.69 -10.98
C GLY A 303 16.01 -11.18 -9.67
N LEU A 304 17.10 -10.57 -9.22
CA LEU A 304 17.62 -10.77 -7.87
C LEU A 304 17.35 -9.51 -7.06
N HIS A 305 17.03 -9.69 -5.78
CA HIS A 305 16.77 -8.55 -4.92
C HIS A 305 17.26 -8.72 -3.51
N TYR A 306 17.55 -7.60 -2.86
CA TYR A 306 17.87 -7.50 -1.45
C TYR A 306 17.34 -6.19 -0.90
N THR A 307 16.59 -6.26 0.19
CA THR A 307 16.07 -5.11 0.94
C THR A 307 16.62 -5.17 2.34
N LYS A 308 17.17 -4.07 2.84
CA LYS A 308 17.57 -3.88 4.23
C LYS A 308 16.71 -2.79 4.84
N GLY A 309 16.09 -3.10 5.98
CA GLY A 309 15.36 -2.17 6.79
C GLY A 309 15.88 -2.13 8.21
N ASP A 310 16.00 -0.95 8.77
CA ASP A 310 16.24 -0.74 10.18
C ASP A 310 15.57 0.53 10.68
N GLY A 311 15.02 0.48 11.89
CA GLY A 311 14.36 1.63 12.45
C GLY A 311 13.78 1.38 13.82
N TYR A 312 13.13 2.42 14.33
CA TYR A 312 12.49 2.39 15.63
C TYR A 312 11.42 3.45 15.73
N TYR A 313 10.45 3.20 16.57
CA TYR A 313 9.61 4.26 17.10
C TYR A 313 9.89 4.46 18.60
N GLN A 314 9.72 5.69 19.05
CA GLN A 314 9.95 6.13 20.41
C GLN A 314 8.70 6.81 20.92
N GLU A 315 8.32 6.51 22.14
CA GLU A 315 7.08 7.03 22.72
C GLU A 315 7.15 7.21 24.24
N TYR A 316 6.45 8.22 24.73
CA TYR A 316 6.12 8.37 26.13
C TYR A 316 4.88 7.53 26.47
N LYS A 317 4.93 6.85 27.58
CA LYS A 317 3.81 6.07 28.13
C LYS A 317 3.61 6.40 29.60
N GLY A 318 2.43 6.95 29.94
CA GLY A 318 2.07 7.28 31.31
C GLY A 318 1.57 6.06 32.09
N GLY A 319 1.92 5.99 33.40
CA GLY A 319 1.33 5.06 34.37
C GLY A 319 1.54 3.57 34.10
N ARG A 320 2.65 3.17 33.41
CA ARG A 320 2.88 1.76 33.03
C ARG A 320 3.41 0.94 34.19
N LYS A 321 3.01 -0.33 34.27
CA LYS A 321 3.54 -1.29 35.24
C LYS A 321 5.00 -1.58 34.96
N LEU A 322 5.88 -1.38 35.92
CA LEU A 322 7.32 -1.56 35.78
C LEU A 322 7.71 -2.99 35.40
N VAL A 323 6.99 -3.98 35.93
CA VAL A 323 7.24 -5.41 35.64
C VAL A 323 7.06 -5.78 34.18
N GLU A 324 6.19 -5.09 33.41
CA GLU A 324 6.02 -5.29 31.97
C GLU A 324 7.29 -4.92 31.17
N TYR A 325 8.18 -4.15 31.77
CA TYR A 325 9.42 -3.68 31.17
C TYR A 325 10.68 -4.31 31.82
N GLY A 326 10.48 -5.37 32.62
CA GLY A 326 11.58 -6.05 33.31
C GLY A 326 12.23 -5.19 34.42
N LEU A 327 11.50 -4.18 34.92
CA LEU A 327 11.90 -3.30 36.01
C LEU A 327 11.25 -3.72 37.31
N LEU A 328 11.98 -3.57 38.41
CA LEU A 328 11.46 -3.92 39.73
C LEU A 328 10.69 -2.73 40.31
N PRO A 329 9.55 -2.98 41.02
CA PRO A 329 8.96 -2.00 41.90
C PRO A 329 9.99 -1.49 42.93
N TYR A 330 9.84 -0.26 43.38
CA TYR A 330 10.75 0.37 44.36
C TYR A 330 9.97 1.15 45.44
N GLU A 331 10.61 1.35 46.58
CA GLU A 331 10.04 2.13 47.66
C GLU A 331 10.38 3.62 47.49
N HIS A 332 9.38 4.49 47.58
CA HIS A 332 9.54 5.94 47.53
C HIS A 332 8.56 6.56 48.52
N ASP A 333 9.08 7.37 49.50
CA ASP A 333 8.32 8.01 50.56
C ASP A 333 7.42 7.05 51.36
N GLY A 334 7.85 5.80 51.52
CA GLY A 334 7.14 4.75 52.26
C GLY A 334 6.02 4.06 51.50
N GLU A 335 5.89 4.34 50.19
CA GLU A 335 4.94 3.69 49.32
C GLU A 335 5.67 2.85 48.26
N THR A 336 5.12 1.69 47.91
CA THR A 336 5.67 0.84 46.82
C THR A 336 5.20 1.38 45.48
N VAL A 337 6.12 1.90 44.68
CA VAL A 337 5.90 2.36 43.32
C VAL A 337 6.00 1.17 42.36
N SER A 338 4.86 0.67 41.89
CA SER A 338 4.76 -0.43 40.92
C SER A 338 4.45 0.04 39.50
N LYS A 339 4.02 1.30 39.33
CA LYS A 339 3.70 1.94 38.05
C LYS A 339 4.42 3.28 37.95
N SER A 340 4.88 3.63 36.75
CA SER A 340 5.49 4.93 36.50
C SER A 340 5.34 5.35 35.05
N ASP A 341 5.60 6.63 34.80
CA ASP A 341 5.73 7.14 33.44
C ASP A 341 7.11 6.75 32.89
N LEU A 342 7.15 6.41 31.63
CA LEU A 342 8.41 6.00 30.98
C LEU A 342 8.47 6.42 29.52
N ILE A 343 9.69 6.45 28.98
CA ILE A 343 9.95 6.56 27.56
C ILE A 343 10.52 5.21 27.10
N ARG A 344 9.85 4.62 26.14
CA ARG A 344 10.30 3.37 25.50
C ARG A 344 10.64 3.58 24.03
N LYS A 345 11.52 2.74 23.54
CA LYS A 345 11.90 2.62 22.15
C LYS A 345 11.66 1.18 21.70
N LYS A 346 10.85 0.98 20.64
CA LYS A 346 10.68 -0.32 19.98
C LYS A 346 11.34 -0.27 18.63
N ALA A 347 12.15 -1.24 18.33
CA ALA A 347 13.03 -1.25 17.16
C ALA A 347 12.93 -2.55 16.41
N MET A 348 13.22 -2.48 15.11
CA MET A 348 13.40 -3.64 14.26
C MET A 348 14.63 -3.48 13.39
N ASP A 349 15.25 -4.61 13.09
CA ASP A 349 16.34 -4.75 12.14
C ASP A 349 16.05 -5.97 11.26
N ASN A 350 15.81 -5.74 9.96
CA ASN A 350 15.40 -6.82 9.09
C ASN A 350 16.09 -6.78 7.72
N TRP A 351 16.04 -7.92 7.04
CA TRP A 351 16.35 -8.00 5.63
C TRP A 351 15.40 -8.95 4.91
N PHE A 352 15.17 -8.67 3.64
CA PHE A 352 14.37 -9.47 2.73
C PHE A 352 15.14 -9.62 1.41
N GLY A 353 15.35 -10.84 0.95
CA GLY A 353 16.11 -11.07 -0.26
C GLY A 353 15.70 -12.34 -0.97
N GLY A 354 16.01 -12.40 -2.26
CA GLY A 354 15.65 -13.56 -3.05
C GLY A 354 15.85 -13.38 -4.54
N GLY A 355 15.17 -14.23 -5.29
CA GLY A 355 15.20 -14.20 -6.74
C GLY A 355 13.88 -14.63 -7.34
N ILE A 356 13.56 -14.04 -8.48
CA ILE A 356 12.41 -14.38 -9.33
C ILE A 356 12.91 -14.73 -10.73
N PHE A 357 12.18 -15.57 -11.42
CA PHE A 357 12.48 -15.90 -12.81
C PHE A 357 11.22 -16.16 -13.62
N SER A 358 11.32 -15.97 -14.94
CA SER A 358 10.32 -16.45 -15.87
C SER A 358 10.95 -16.83 -17.21
N VAL A 359 10.44 -17.91 -17.81
CA VAL A 359 10.70 -18.33 -19.18
C VAL A 359 9.40 -18.16 -19.94
N ASN A 360 9.44 -17.36 -20.99
CA ASN A 360 8.25 -16.97 -21.74
C ASN A 360 8.37 -17.46 -23.17
N TYR A 361 7.28 -18.01 -23.68
CA TYR A 361 7.10 -18.40 -25.07
C TYR A 361 5.94 -17.66 -25.71
N LYS A 362 6.20 -17.00 -26.83
CA LYS A 362 5.21 -16.27 -27.63
C LYS A 362 5.15 -16.86 -29.01
N GLY A 363 4.23 -17.79 -29.22
CA GLY A 363 3.89 -18.34 -30.53
C GLY A 363 2.71 -17.62 -31.17
N ASN A 364 2.28 -18.10 -32.35
CA ASN A 364 1.17 -17.49 -33.11
C ASN A 364 -0.17 -17.57 -32.34
N ARG A 365 -0.46 -18.69 -31.68
CA ARG A 365 -1.71 -18.93 -30.94
C ARG A 365 -1.49 -19.20 -29.44
N LEU A 366 -0.28 -19.58 -29.05
CA LEU A 366 0.05 -19.94 -27.67
C LEU A 366 1.04 -18.94 -27.10
N HIS A 367 0.65 -18.30 -26.01
CA HIS A 367 1.55 -17.54 -25.15
C HIS A 367 1.62 -18.26 -23.80
N THR A 368 2.79 -18.65 -23.35
CA THR A 368 2.95 -19.35 -22.07
C THR A 368 4.14 -18.79 -21.30
N SER A 369 4.04 -18.84 -19.99
CA SER A 369 5.09 -18.43 -19.07
C SER A 369 5.21 -19.45 -17.96
N LEU A 370 6.41 -20.01 -17.79
CA LEU A 370 6.81 -20.76 -16.61
C LEU A 370 7.69 -19.84 -15.76
N GLY A 371 7.35 -19.66 -14.51
CA GLY A 371 8.12 -18.79 -13.63
C GLY A 371 7.89 -19.08 -12.16
N GLY A 372 8.60 -18.35 -11.33
CA GLY A 372 8.51 -18.52 -9.88
C GLY A 372 9.47 -17.62 -9.14
N GLY A 373 9.55 -17.82 -7.85
CA GLY A 373 10.44 -17.07 -6.96
C GLY A 373 10.76 -17.82 -5.69
N LEU A 374 11.91 -17.49 -5.13
CA LEU A 374 12.35 -17.95 -3.81
C LEU A 374 12.80 -16.72 -3.02
N ASN A 375 12.19 -16.51 -1.86
CA ASN A 375 12.43 -15.36 -1.01
C ASN A 375 12.69 -15.80 0.43
N ARG A 376 13.54 -15.07 1.12
CA ARG A 376 13.78 -15.21 2.55
C ARG A 376 13.73 -13.86 3.24
N TYR A 377 13.04 -13.82 4.34
CA TYR A 377 13.01 -12.73 5.30
C TYR A 377 13.64 -13.19 6.63
N ASP A 378 14.33 -12.28 7.31
CA ASP A 378 14.84 -12.45 8.66
C ASP A 378 14.80 -11.10 9.37
N GLY A 379 14.16 -11.04 10.54
CA GLY A 379 13.94 -9.79 11.25
C GLY A 379 13.96 -9.94 12.76
N ASP A 380 14.71 -9.07 13.41
CA ASP A 380 14.76 -8.90 14.86
C ASP A 380 13.81 -7.79 15.29
N HIS A 381 13.01 -8.05 16.33
CA HIS A 381 12.16 -7.08 17.02
C HIS A 381 12.61 -6.99 18.48
N PHE A 382 12.89 -5.78 18.96
CA PHE A 382 13.35 -5.57 20.31
C PHE A 382 12.94 -4.21 20.88
N GLY A 383 12.89 -4.11 22.21
CA GLY A 383 12.51 -2.86 22.87
C GLY A 383 13.41 -2.49 24.03
N LYS A 384 13.55 -1.20 24.27
CA LYS A 384 14.38 -0.60 25.33
C LYS A 384 13.58 0.43 26.10
N VAL A 385 13.88 0.55 27.38
CA VAL A 385 13.36 1.63 28.24
C VAL A 385 14.46 2.68 28.36
N LEU A 386 14.18 3.88 27.87
CA LEU A 386 15.16 4.96 27.81
C LEU A 386 15.14 5.81 29.09
N TRP A 387 13.98 5.96 29.70
CA TRP A 387 13.78 6.79 30.88
C TRP A 387 12.56 6.31 31.66
N VAL A 388 12.60 6.46 32.97
CA VAL A 388 11.47 6.21 33.89
C VAL A 388 11.43 7.35 34.91
N LYS A 389 10.27 7.90 35.14
CA LYS A 389 10.06 9.01 36.09
C LYS A 389 10.39 8.59 37.53
N ASN A 390 11.29 9.32 38.16
CA ASN A 390 11.69 9.16 39.58
C ASN A 390 12.16 7.74 39.94
N TYR A 391 12.70 6.96 38.96
CA TYR A 391 13.14 5.60 39.20
C TYR A 391 14.43 5.54 40.03
N ILE A 392 14.39 4.82 41.14
CA ILE A 392 15.52 4.69 42.10
C ILE A 392 16.38 3.46 41.75
N GLY A 393 15.88 2.52 40.94
CA GLY A 393 16.59 1.33 40.51
C GLY A 393 17.68 1.62 39.47
N ASN A 394 18.44 0.58 39.10
CA ASN A 394 19.42 0.66 38.02
C ASN A 394 18.74 0.48 36.65
N LEU A 395 18.58 1.58 35.92
CA LEU A 395 18.07 1.57 34.54
C LEU A 395 19.25 1.52 33.57
N ASP A 396 19.31 0.49 32.72
CA ASP A 396 20.22 0.43 31.57
C ASP A 396 19.44 0.70 30.28
N PRO A 397 19.55 1.89 29.66
CA PRO A 397 18.84 2.24 28.44
C PRO A 397 19.26 1.41 27.20
N ASN A 398 20.33 0.64 27.30
CA ASN A 398 20.82 -0.24 26.20
C ASN A 398 20.29 -1.67 26.33
N LYS A 399 19.75 -2.06 27.48
CA LYS A 399 19.20 -3.39 27.73
C LYS A 399 17.85 -3.56 27.02
N ASP A 400 17.70 -4.64 26.28
CA ASP A 400 16.43 -5.04 25.71
C ASP A 400 15.51 -5.57 26.82
N TYR A 401 14.27 -5.06 26.94
CA TYR A 401 13.27 -5.63 27.84
C TYR A 401 12.49 -6.76 27.17
N TYR A 402 12.43 -6.77 25.83
CA TYR A 402 12.01 -7.90 25.02
C TYR A 402 12.86 -8.02 23.76
N ARG A 403 12.98 -9.22 23.24
CA ARG A 403 13.57 -9.52 21.93
C ARG A 403 12.97 -10.78 21.35
N ASN A 404 12.65 -10.73 20.08
CA ASN A 404 12.28 -11.90 19.30
C ASN A 404 12.80 -11.79 17.87
N ASN A 405 12.86 -12.92 17.18
CA ASN A 405 13.25 -13.02 15.79
C ASN A 405 12.15 -13.70 14.99
N ALA A 406 11.96 -13.24 13.76
CA ALA A 406 11.09 -13.90 12.79
C ALA A 406 11.86 -14.26 11.53
N THR A 407 11.62 -15.46 11.01
CA THR A 407 12.18 -15.94 9.74
C THR A 407 11.08 -16.48 8.87
N LYS A 408 11.00 -16.02 7.62
CA LYS A 408 10.03 -16.51 6.63
C LYS A 408 10.75 -16.92 5.36
N ASN A 409 10.50 -18.15 4.90
CA ASN A 409 10.89 -18.61 3.58
C ASN A 409 9.64 -18.80 2.74
N ASP A 410 9.64 -18.25 1.53
CA ASP A 410 8.51 -18.25 0.61
C ASP A 410 8.99 -18.65 -0.77
N GLY A 411 8.49 -19.77 -1.28
CA GLY A 411 8.80 -20.30 -2.58
C GLY A 411 7.54 -20.51 -3.40
N ASN A 412 7.56 -20.12 -4.67
CA ASN A 412 6.45 -20.37 -5.57
C ASN A 412 6.90 -20.77 -6.97
N LEU A 413 6.06 -21.51 -7.65
CA LEU A 413 6.21 -21.89 -9.05
C LEU A 413 4.85 -21.73 -9.74
N TYR A 414 4.83 -21.16 -10.94
CA TYR A 414 3.60 -21.03 -11.72
C TYR A 414 3.81 -21.38 -13.19
N LEU A 415 2.72 -21.86 -13.79
CA LEU A 415 2.59 -22.08 -15.24
C LEU A 415 1.34 -21.34 -15.72
N LYS A 416 1.54 -20.34 -16.57
CA LYS A 416 0.49 -19.54 -17.19
C LYS A 416 0.45 -19.81 -18.70
N ALA A 417 -0.74 -19.99 -19.26
CA ALA A 417 -0.94 -20.17 -20.69
C ALA A 417 -2.16 -19.37 -21.17
N ASN A 418 -2.02 -18.76 -22.32
CA ASN A 418 -3.09 -18.12 -23.07
C ASN A 418 -3.08 -18.70 -24.47
N TYR A 419 -4.19 -19.32 -24.88
CA TYR A 419 -4.32 -20.01 -26.15
C TYR A 419 -5.49 -19.45 -26.97
N GLU A 420 -5.22 -19.00 -28.18
CA GLU A 420 -6.24 -18.56 -29.12
C GLU A 420 -6.97 -19.78 -29.72
N LEU A 421 -8.18 -20.04 -29.24
CA LEU A 421 -9.04 -21.16 -29.69
C LEU A 421 -9.52 -20.94 -31.11
N CYS A 422 -10.01 -19.75 -31.40
CA CYS A 422 -10.39 -19.27 -32.73
C CYS A 422 -10.24 -17.75 -32.78
N SER A 423 -10.42 -17.13 -33.93
CA SER A 423 -10.19 -15.70 -34.13
C SER A 423 -10.88 -14.86 -33.04
N GLY A 424 -10.08 -14.20 -32.22
CA GLY A 424 -10.52 -13.32 -31.13
C GLY A 424 -10.99 -14.02 -29.84
N VAL A 425 -11.04 -15.36 -29.78
CA VAL A 425 -11.41 -16.11 -28.57
C VAL A 425 -10.17 -16.75 -27.96
N ASN A 426 -9.85 -16.36 -26.72
CA ASN A 426 -8.69 -16.84 -25.98
C ASN A 426 -9.12 -17.59 -24.72
N ALA A 427 -8.54 -18.77 -24.52
CA ALA A 427 -8.60 -19.52 -23.28
C ALA A 427 -7.36 -19.22 -22.43
N TYR A 428 -7.58 -18.99 -21.16
CA TYR A 428 -6.55 -18.68 -20.18
C TYR A 428 -6.53 -19.73 -19.07
N ALA A 429 -5.34 -20.17 -18.69
CA ALA A 429 -5.09 -21.02 -17.54
C ALA A 429 -3.82 -20.52 -16.81
N ASP A 430 -3.87 -20.53 -15.47
CA ASP A 430 -2.76 -20.12 -14.62
C ASP A 430 -2.78 -20.98 -13.36
N LEU A 431 -1.74 -21.77 -13.17
CA LEU A 431 -1.58 -22.70 -12.07
C LEU A 431 -0.39 -22.26 -11.25
N GLN A 432 -0.60 -22.04 -9.95
CA GLN A 432 0.47 -21.66 -9.02
C GLN A 432 0.48 -22.62 -7.83
N TYR A 433 1.67 -23.07 -7.47
CA TYR A 433 1.95 -23.70 -6.19
C TYR A 433 2.85 -22.78 -5.37
N ARG A 434 2.54 -22.61 -4.07
CA ARG A 434 3.30 -21.78 -3.13
C ARG A 434 3.54 -22.55 -1.83
N HIS A 435 4.78 -22.56 -1.36
CA HIS A 435 5.18 -23.13 -0.07
C HIS A 435 5.76 -22.04 0.82
N ILE A 436 5.29 -21.95 2.05
CA ILE A 436 5.74 -20.99 3.05
C ILE A 436 6.15 -21.73 4.32
N SER A 437 7.28 -21.33 4.90
CA SER A 437 7.67 -21.68 6.27
C SER A 437 7.91 -20.42 7.06
N TYR A 438 7.14 -20.21 8.11
CA TYR A 438 7.18 -19.03 8.97
C TYR A 438 7.47 -19.44 10.41
N LYS A 439 8.44 -18.76 11.04
CA LYS A 439 8.88 -19.02 12.40
C LYS A 439 9.03 -17.71 13.15
N MET A 440 8.55 -17.69 14.40
CA MET A 440 8.80 -16.61 15.36
C MET A 440 9.20 -17.19 16.69
N TYR A 441 10.30 -16.70 17.25
CA TYR A 441 10.83 -17.17 18.54
C TYR A 441 11.32 -16.01 19.39
N GLY A 442 11.09 -16.12 20.69
CA GLY A 442 11.56 -15.17 21.69
C GLY A 442 10.43 -14.48 22.41
N GLN A 443 10.74 -13.41 23.07
CA GLN A 443 9.84 -12.66 23.93
C GLN A 443 9.22 -11.48 23.15
N ASN A 444 7.88 -11.37 23.18
CA ASN A 444 7.16 -10.22 22.64
C ASN A 444 6.93 -9.17 23.76
N ASP A 445 6.61 -7.94 23.37
CA ASP A 445 6.40 -6.83 24.31
C ASP A 445 5.02 -6.80 25.00
N LYS A 446 4.21 -7.82 24.78
CA LYS A 446 2.85 -7.93 25.29
C LYS A 446 2.84 -8.74 26.59
N TRP A 447 2.23 -8.19 27.65
CA TRP A 447 2.02 -8.95 28.89
C TRP A 447 1.06 -10.10 28.64
N ASN A 448 1.42 -11.30 29.10
CA ASN A 448 0.55 -12.45 29.00
C ASN A 448 -0.56 -12.36 30.07
N SER A 449 -1.74 -11.93 29.65
CA SER A 449 -2.89 -11.78 30.55
C SER A 449 -3.45 -13.12 31.04
N VAL A 450 -3.18 -14.22 30.32
CA VAL A 450 -3.67 -15.56 30.68
C VAL A 450 -2.86 -16.15 31.84
N THR A 451 -1.53 -16.16 31.71
CA THR A 451 -0.63 -16.70 32.76
C THR A 451 -0.28 -15.68 33.84
N ASN A 452 -0.38 -14.39 33.50
CA ASN A 452 -0.07 -13.24 34.34
C ASN A 452 1.33 -13.31 35.01
N ASP A 453 2.29 -13.97 34.37
CA ASP A 453 3.62 -14.27 34.90
C ASP A 453 4.78 -13.70 34.07
N GLY A 454 4.49 -12.95 33.00
CA GLY A 454 5.53 -12.35 32.19
C GLY A 454 5.06 -11.88 30.81
N LEU A 455 6.03 -11.57 29.96
CA LEU A 455 5.77 -11.21 28.58
C LEU A 455 5.44 -12.44 27.73
N GLN A 456 4.63 -12.23 26.72
CA GLN A 456 4.23 -13.26 25.74
C GLN A 456 5.46 -13.97 25.15
N GLN A 457 5.50 -15.30 25.23
CA GLN A 457 6.53 -16.11 24.61
C GLN A 457 6.08 -16.54 23.22
N LEU A 458 6.84 -16.17 22.20
CA LEU A 458 6.61 -16.61 20.83
C LEU A 458 7.35 -17.93 20.58
N ALA A 459 6.62 -18.92 20.07
CA ALA A 459 7.14 -20.22 19.67
C ALA A 459 6.35 -20.73 18.46
N ILE A 460 6.22 -19.88 17.44
CA ILE A 460 5.41 -20.13 16.26
C ILE A 460 6.26 -20.82 15.19
N HIS A 461 5.75 -21.90 14.62
CA HIS A 461 6.35 -22.58 13.47
C HIS A 461 5.26 -23.12 12.57
N GLU A 462 4.89 -22.32 11.57
CA GLU A 462 3.83 -22.64 10.63
C GLU A 462 4.38 -22.95 9.24
N LYS A 463 3.67 -23.83 8.54
CA LYS A 463 3.94 -24.18 7.15
C LYS A 463 2.64 -24.16 6.39
N PHE A 464 2.66 -23.56 5.21
CA PHE A 464 1.51 -23.48 4.32
C PHE A 464 1.89 -23.97 2.93
N ASP A 465 1.00 -24.78 2.37
CA ASP A 465 1.10 -25.28 1.01
C ASP A 465 -0.18 -24.88 0.26
N PHE A 466 -0.05 -23.98 -0.70
CA PHE A 466 -1.17 -23.40 -1.41
C PHE A 466 -1.13 -23.78 -2.89
N PHE A 467 -2.29 -24.19 -3.40
CA PHE A 467 -2.51 -24.38 -4.82
C PHE A 467 -3.56 -23.38 -5.31
N ASN A 468 -3.18 -22.48 -6.23
CA ASN A 468 -3.96 -21.35 -6.70
C ASN A 468 -4.23 -21.49 -8.22
N PRO A 469 -5.21 -22.32 -8.63
CA PRO A 469 -5.61 -22.43 -10.03
C PRO A 469 -6.48 -21.24 -10.43
N LYS A 470 -6.28 -20.78 -11.68
CA LYS A 470 -7.09 -19.74 -12.30
C LYS A 470 -7.38 -20.13 -13.75
N ALA A 471 -8.59 -19.85 -14.22
CA ALA A 471 -9.00 -20.11 -15.58
C ALA A 471 -9.97 -19.03 -16.08
N GLY A 472 -10.03 -18.85 -17.39
CA GLY A 472 -10.96 -17.90 -17.97
C GLY A 472 -10.98 -17.93 -19.49
N LEU A 473 -11.94 -17.20 -20.01
CA LEU A 473 -12.12 -16.98 -21.44
C LEU A 473 -12.18 -15.48 -21.71
N SER A 474 -11.58 -15.03 -22.79
CA SER A 474 -11.79 -13.68 -23.30
C SER A 474 -12.14 -13.76 -24.79
N TRP A 475 -13.10 -12.94 -25.19
CA TRP A 475 -13.55 -12.86 -26.57
C TRP A 475 -13.52 -11.40 -27.05
N GLN A 476 -12.62 -11.14 -28.01
CA GLN A 476 -12.60 -9.89 -28.78
C GLN A 476 -13.64 -10.01 -29.90
N ILE A 477 -14.89 -9.56 -29.63
CA ILE A 477 -16.01 -9.68 -30.56
C ILE A 477 -15.73 -8.92 -31.86
N ASN A 478 -15.14 -7.75 -31.72
CA ASN A 478 -14.65 -6.92 -32.82
C ASN A 478 -13.60 -5.93 -32.29
N ARG A 479 -13.11 -5.01 -33.12
CA ARG A 479 -12.04 -4.05 -32.75
C ARG A 479 -12.36 -3.22 -31.51
N ASN A 480 -13.66 -3.00 -31.21
CA ASN A 480 -14.09 -2.09 -30.15
C ASN A 480 -14.69 -2.83 -28.95
N ASN A 481 -15.12 -4.08 -29.08
CA ASN A 481 -15.89 -4.79 -28.07
C ASN A 481 -15.19 -6.05 -27.59
N ARG A 482 -15.03 -6.18 -26.28
CA ARG A 482 -14.46 -7.35 -25.61
C ARG A 482 -15.31 -7.77 -24.44
N ILE A 483 -15.49 -9.07 -24.27
CA ILE A 483 -16.07 -9.69 -23.08
C ILE A 483 -15.08 -10.71 -22.50
N TYR A 484 -15.09 -10.89 -21.20
CA TYR A 484 -14.32 -11.94 -20.54
C TYR A 484 -15.04 -12.49 -19.32
N GLY A 485 -14.74 -13.74 -18.98
CA GLY A 485 -15.13 -14.34 -17.71
C GLY A 485 -13.98 -15.14 -17.13
N SER A 486 -13.82 -15.12 -15.80
CA SER A 486 -12.77 -15.84 -15.11
C SER A 486 -13.23 -16.40 -13.77
N PHE A 487 -12.52 -17.44 -13.37
CA PHE A 487 -12.57 -18.06 -12.04
C PHE A 487 -11.15 -18.18 -11.51
N SER A 488 -10.94 -17.82 -10.24
CA SER A 488 -9.64 -17.86 -9.60
C SER A 488 -9.77 -18.38 -8.17
N VAL A 489 -8.79 -19.18 -7.74
CA VAL A 489 -8.59 -19.54 -6.34
C VAL A 489 -7.32 -18.87 -5.84
N ALA A 490 -7.38 -18.27 -4.67
CA ALA A 490 -6.22 -17.70 -4.01
C ALA A 490 -6.23 -18.04 -2.51
N HIS A 491 -5.03 -18.15 -1.92
CA HIS A 491 -4.85 -18.38 -0.50
C HIS A 491 -3.90 -17.33 0.06
N LYS A 492 -4.08 -17.03 1.36
CA LYS A 492 -3.24 -16.09 2.09
C LYS A 492 -3.00 -16.60 3.50
N GLU A 493 -1.73 -16.62 3.90
CA GLU A 493 -1.31 -16.92 5.26
C GLU A 493 -1.59 -15.75 6.21
N PRO A 494 -1.75 -15.98 7.54
CA PRO A 494 -1.87 -14.94 8.54
C PRO A 494 -0.61 -14.07 8.61
N THR A 495 -0.80 -12.81 9.00
CA THR A 495 0.29 -11.85 9.28
C THR A 495 0.86 -12.07 10.67
N ARG A 496 2.03 -11.46 10.97
CA ARG A 496 2.58 -11.43 12.32
C ARG A 496 1.56 -11.00 13.36
N ASN A 497 0.85 -9.90 13.12
CA ASN A 497 -0.09 -9.32 14.07
C ASN A 497 -1.27 -10.25 14.37
N ASN A 498 -1.68 -11.11 13.44
CA ASN A 498 -2.72 -12.09 13.71
C ASN A 498 -2.31 -13.11 14.79
N TYR A 499 -1.00 -13.38 14.94
CA TYR A 499 -0.47 -14.23 16.01
C TYR A 499 -0.19 -13.48 17.31
N THR A 500 0.25 -12.21 17.22
CA THR A 500 0.69 -11.45 18.40
C THR A 500 -0.40 -10.62 19.04
N ASP A 501 -1.37 -10.13 18.25
CA ASP A 501 -2.46 -9.25 18.72
C ASP A 501 -3.80 -9.96 18.87
N GLY A 502 -3.91 -11.17 18.32
CA GLY A 502 -5.09 -12.04 18.49
C GLY A 502 -5.19 -12.64 19.88
N LYS A 503 -6.22 -13.49 20.05
CA LYS A 503 -6.40 -14.27 21.27
C LYS A 503 -5.29 -15.29 21.41
N PHE A 504 -4.61 -15.34 22.55
CA PHE A 504 -3.48 -16.23 22.79
C PHE A 504 -3.80 -17.73 22.73
N THR A 505 -5.09 -18.10 22.74
CA THR A 505 -5.55 -19.48 22.77
C THR A 505 -5.88 -20.06 21.40
N GLU A 506 -6.02 -19.23 20.36
CA GLU A 506 -6.39 -19.68 19.02
C GLU A 506 -5.36 -19.23 17.98
N HIS A 507 -4.82 -20.18 17.22
CA HIS A 507 -3.98 -19.86 16.07
C HIS A 507 -4.84 -19.35 14.91
N PRO A 508 -4.48 -18.25 14.26
CA PRO A 508 -5.19 -17.76 13.09
C PRO A 508 -5.06 -18.74 11.92
N LYS A 509 -6.13 -18.89 11.15
CA LYS A 509 -6.18 -19.74 9.97
C LYS A 509 -5.83 -18.97 8.71
N ALA A 510 -5.28 -19.69 7.73
CA ALA A 510 -5.07 -19.15 6.39
C ALA A 510 -6.41 -18.90 5.69
N GLU A 511 -6.50 -17.77 4.98
CA GLU A 511 -7.67 -17.39 4.20
C GLU A 511 -7.69 -18.10 2.83
N ARG A 512 -8.88 -18.40 2.34
CA ARG A 512 -9.09 -18.88 0.97
C ARG A 512 -10.16 -18.05 0.27
N LEU A 513 -9.88 -17.68 -0.97
CA LEU A 513 -10.75 -16.90 -1.83
C LEU A 513 -11.10 -17.70 -3.08
N PHE A 514 -12.39 -17.70 -3.43
CA PHE A 514 -12.92 -18.07 -4.74
C PHE A 514 -13.44 -16.79 -5.42
N ASP A 515 -12.82 -16.39 -6.52
CA ASP A 515 -13.10 -15.14 -7.21
C ASP A 515 -13.66 -15.40 -8.61
N TYR A 516 -14.89 -14.92 -8.84
CA TYR A 516 -15.64 -15.06 -10.09
C TYR A 516 -15.80 -13.67 -10.70
N GLU A 517 -15.36 -13.50 -11.95
CA GLU A 517 -15.47 -12.22 -12.64
C GLU A 517 -16.11 -12.36 -14.02
N LEU A 518 -16.90 -11.37 -14.39
CA LEU A 518 -17.46 -11.20 -15.74
C LEU A 518 -17.32 -9.74 -16.16
N GLY A 519 -16.55 -9.47 -17.19
CA GLY A 519 -16.26 -8.13 -17.64
C GLY A 519 -16.62 -7.88 -19.12
N TYR A 520 -17.06 -6.67 -19.41
CA TYR A 520 -17.26 -6.15 -20.75
C TYR A 520 -16.51 -4.83 -20.91
N THR A 521 -15.89 -4.63 -22.06
CA THR A 521 -15.23 -3.37 -22.42
C THR A 521 -15.59 -2.97 -23.85
N PHE A 522 -15.90 -1.68 -24.00
CA PHE A 522 -16.04 -1.00 -25.29
C PHE A 522 -15.03 0.13 -25.37
N ALA A 523 -14.34 0.27 -26.48
CA ALA A 523 -13.43 1.39 -26.72
C ALA A 523 -13.42 1.80 -28.18
N ASN A 524 -13.52 3.11 -28.43
CA ASN A 524 -13.26 3.71 -29.73
C ASN A 524 -12.39 4.97 -29.55
N SER A 525 -12.25 5.81 -30.58
CA SER A 525 -11.38 7.00 -30.53
C SER A 525 -11.79 8.09 -29.54
N TRP A 526 -13.04 8.14 -29.10
CA TRP A 526 -13.57 9.21 -28.25
C TRP A 526 -14.34 8.72 -27.01
N LEU A 527 -14.77 7.45 -26.99
CA LEU A 527 -15.53 6.86 -25.88
C LEU A 527 -14.92 5.53 -25.46
N THR A 528 -14.72 5.35 -24.16
CA THR A 528 -14.46 4.07 -23.52
C THR A 528 -15.58 3.77 -22.53
N PHE A 529 -15.99 2.51 -22.43
CA PHE A 529 -16.93 2.03 -21.44
C PHE A 529 -16.47 0.67 -20.92
N GLY A 530 -16.60 0.43 -19.63
CA GLY A 530 -16.30 -0.84 -18.98
C GLY A 530 -17.36 -1.16 -17.94
N ALA A 531 -17.71 -2.43 -17.85
CA ALA A 531 -18.51 -3.00 -16.77
C ALA A 531 -17.84 -4.29 -16.28
N ASN A 532 -17.70 -4.46 -14.97
CA ASN A 532 -17.18 -5.66 -14.37
C ASN A 532 -18.06 -6.10 -13.21
N LEU A 533 -18.57 -7.32 -13.28
CA LEU A 533 -19.25 -8.01 -12.19
C LEU A 533 -18.24 -8.89 -11.48
N TYR A 534 -18.25 -8.87 -10.15
CA TYR A 534 -17.38 -9.73 -9.33
C TYR A 534 -18.18 -10.34 -8.18
N TYR A 535 -17.80 -11.58 -7.84
CA TYR A 535 -18.25 -12.28 -6.64
C TYR A 535 -17.03 -12.99 -6.04
N MET A 536 -16.62 -12.52 -4.86
CA MET A 536 -15.46 -12.99 -4.10
C MET A 536 -15.97 -13.71 -2.85
N ASP A 537 -15.96 -15.04 -2.85
CA ASP A 537 -16.37 -15.90 -1.75
C ASP A 537 -15.14 -16.29 -0.91
N TYR A 538 -15.18 -15.98 0.37
CA TYR A 538 -14.07 -16.20 1.31
C TYR A 538 -14.41 -17.27 2.31
N LYS A 539 -13.41 -18.11 2.61
CA LYS A 539 -13.43 -19.05 3.73
C LYS A 539 -12.31 -18.69 4.70
N ASP A 540 -12.64 -18.72 6.00
CA ASP A 540 -11.73 -18.34 7.09
C ASP A 540 -11.11 -16.93 6.88
N GLN A 541 -11.87 -15.96 6.36
CA GLN A 541 -11.36 -14.59 6.13
C GLN A 541 -10.97 -13.95 7.46
N LEU A 542 -9.80 -13.31 7.51
CA LEU A 542 -9.37 -12.44 8.61
C LEU A 542 -10.00 -11.06 8.42
N VAL A 543 -11.16 -10.81 8.99
CA VAL A 543 -11.86 -9.53 8.92
C VAL A 543 -11.39 -8.59 10.04
N LEU A 544 -11.36 -7.28 9.74
CA LEU A 544 -10.98 -6.27 10.73
C LEU A 544 -12.07 -6.19 11.80
N THR A 545 -11.69 -6.32 13.09
CA THR A 545 -12.61 -6.26 14.22
C THR A 545 -13.15 -4.85 14.49
N GLY A 546 -12.43 -3.84 14.02
CA GLY A 546 -12.65 -2.44 14.34
C GLY A 546 -11.67 -1.92 15.39
N GLU A 547 -11.01 -2.79 16.11
CA GLU A 547 -10.01 -2.46 17.14
C GLU A 547 -8.67 -2.11 16.51
N LEU A 548 -7.87 -1.32 17.24
CA LEU A 548 -6.48 -1.03 16.91
C LEU A 548 -5.56 -1.63 17.98
N ASN A 549 -4.39 -2.06 17.55
CA ASN A 549 -3.31 -2.39 18.47
C ASN A 549 -2.63 -1.13 19.03
N GLU A 550 -1.61 -1.30 19.87
CA GLU A 550 -0.90 -0.17 20.52
C GLU A 550 -0.22 0.82 19.57
N ILE A 551 -0.07 0.48 18.29
CA ILE A 551 0.57 1.31 17.25
C ILE A 551 -0.41 1.72 16.14
N GLY A 552 -1.71 1.65 16.42
CA GLY A 552 -2.74 2.07 15.48
C GLY A 552 -2.98 1.13 14.31
N GLU A 553 -2.46 -0.09 14.32
CA GLU A 553 -2.76 -1.08 13.30
C GLU A 553 -4.04 -1.85 13.63
N ALA A 554 -4.83 -2.14 12.60
CA ALA A 554 -6.11 -2.82 12.77
C ALA A 554 -5.96 -4.29 13.16
N VAL A 555 -6.67 -4.69 14.20
CA VAL A 555 -6.77 -6.08 14.66
C VAL A 555 -7.74 -6.84 13.76
N ALA A 556 -7.43 -8.09 13.45
CA ALA A 556 -8.27 -8.96 12.62
C ALA A 556 -8.49 -10.33 13.28
N ALA A 557 -9.68 -10.91 13.03
CA ALA A 557 -10.06 -12.24 13.46
C ALA A 557 -10.67 -13.05 12.31
N ASN A 558 -10.50 -14.38 12.33
CA ASN A 558 -11.11 -15.25 11.32
C ASN A 558 -12.63 -15.30 11.48
N VAL A 559 -13.33 -15.22 10.33
CA VAL A 559 -14.75 -15.58 10.21
C VAL A 559 -14.88 -16.74 9.24
N PRO A 560 -15.80 -17.71 9.50
CA PRO A 560 -15.88 -18.92 8.68
C PRO A 560 -16.21 -18.62 7.22
N ASP A 561 -17.23 -17.79 7.00
CA ASP A 561 -17.79 -17.48 5.69
C ASP A 561 -18.05 -15.98 5.54
N SER A 562 -17.64 -15.43 4.42
CA SER A 562 -17.91 -14.04 4.05
C SER A 562 -17.83 -13.86 2.54
N TYR A 563 -18.45 -12.81 2.02
CA TYR A 563 -18.37 -12.49 0.61
C TYR A 563 -18.26 -11.01 0.34
N ARG A 564 -17.71 -10.70 -0.83
CA ARG A 564 -17.72 -9.37 -1.46
C ARG A 564 -18.25 -9.53 -2.87
N MET A 565 -19.30 -8.80 -3.23
CA MET A 565 -19.81 -8.80 -4.58
C MET A 565 -20.16 -7.40 -5.05
N GLY A 566 -20.10 -7.17 -6.35
CA GLY A 566 -20.46 -5.87 -6.87
C GLY A 566 -20.36 -5.74 -8.38
N ILE A 567 -20.72 -4.55 -8.82
CA ILE A 567 -20.56 -4.09 -10.18
C ILE A 567 -19.68 -2.83 -10.20
N GLU A 568 -18.65 -2.85 -11.02
CA GLU A 568 -17.80 -1.70 -11.33
C GLU A 568 -18.16 -1.20 -12.73
N LEU A 569 -18.61 0.05 -12.83
CA LEU A 569 -18.93 0.73 -14.08
C LEU A 569 -17.90 1.82 -14.34
N MET A 570 -17.39 1.92 -15.55
CA MET A 570 -16.39 2.90 -15.94
C MET A 570 -16.76 3.51 -17.28
N ALA A 571 -16.65 4.82 -17.42
CA ALA A 571 -16.79 5.49 -18.72
C ALA A 571 -15.74 6.60 -18.85
N GLY A 572 -15.22 6.76 -20.05
CA GLY A 572 -14.29 7.83 -20.41
C GLY A 572 -14.68 8.45 -21.74
N LEU A 573 -14.81 9.76 -21.76
CA LEU A 573 -15.13 10.56 -22.94
C LEU A 573 -13.97 11.51 -23.25
N LYS A 574 -13.50 11.53 -24.49
CA LYS A 574 -12.46 12.45 -24.94
C LYS A 574 -12.88 13.13 -26.23
N LEU A 575 -13.19 14.43 -26.15
CA LEU A 575 -13.65 15.21 -27.28
C LEU A 575 -12.51 15.96 -27.98
N PRO A 576 -12.60 16.19 -29.30
CA PRO A 576 -11.58 16.93 -30.06
C PRO A 576 -11.37 18.38 -29.59
N CYS A 577 -12.36 18.99 -28.93
CA CYS A 577 -12.25 20.34 -28.35
C CYS A 577 -11.36 20.41 -27.09
N GLY A 578 -10.78 19.29 -26.65
CA GLY A 578 -9.93 19.21 -25.45
C GLY A 578 -10.67 18.84 -24.17
N PHE A 579 -11.99 18.68 -24.22
CA PHE A 579 -12.78 18.23 -23.07
C PHE A 579 -12.60 16.73 -22.83
N GLN A 580 -12.42 16.34 -21.57
CA GLN A 580 -12.32 14.96 -21.10
C GLN A 580 -13.27 14.76 -19.92
N TRP A 581 -13.91 13.60 -19.87
CA TRP A 581 -14.72 13.20 -18.75
C TRP A 581 -14.47 11.74 -18.44
N ASP A 582 -14.04 11.45 -17.25
CA ASP A 582 -13.82 10.11 -16.73
C ASP A 582 -14.70 9.91 -15.50
N ILE A 583 -15.44 8.82 -15.47
CA ILE A 583 -16.31 8.46 -14.36
C ILE A 583 -16.18 6.96 -14.08
N ASN A 584 -16.17 6.60 -12.80
CA ASN A 584 -16.36 5.23 -12.39
C ASN A 584 -17.25 5.15 -11.16
N ALA A 585 -18.05 4.12 -11.10
CA ALA A 585 -18.96 3.84 -9.99
C ALA A 585 -18.84 2.37 -9.58
N THR A 586 -18.82 2.11 -8.30
CA THR A 586 -18.87 0.76 -7.73
C THR A 586 -20.09 0.66 -6.82
N LEU A 587 -20.94 -0.31 -7.12
CA LEU A 587 -22.04 -0.75 -6.27
C LEU A 587 -21.66 -2.10 -5.71
N SER A 588 -21.59 -2.25 -4.40
CA SER A 588 -21.11 -3.47 -3.76
C SER A 588 -21.97 -3.89 -2.57
N ARG A 589 -21.88 -5.16 -2.25
CA ARG A 589 -22.42 -5.75 -1.02
C ARG A 589 -21.36 -6.65 -0.41
N ASN A 590 -20.96 -6.34 0.82
CA ASN A 590 -19.86 -7.01 1.51
C ASN A 590 -20.37 -7.48 2.87
N ARG A 591 -20.42 -8.82 3.10
CA ARG A 591 -21.04 -9.41 4.31
C ARG A 591 -20.17 -10.49 4.91
N VAL A 592 -20.18 -10.55 6.24
CA VAL A 592 -19.89 -11.74 7.01
C VAL A 592 -21.20 -12.51 7.11
N GLU A 593 -21.18 -13.81 6.81
CA GLU A 593 -22.37 -14.65 6.85
C GLU A 593 -22.51 -15.30 8.23
N ASN A 594 -23.74 -15.34 8.74
CA ASN A 594 -24.07 -15.98 10.02
C ASN A 594 -23.15 -15.56 11.17
N PHE A 595 -22.85 -14.28 11.27
CA PHE A 595 -21.89 -13.77 12.26
C PHE A 595 -22.42 -13.93 13.69
N THR A 596 -21.56 -14.48 14.54
CA THR A 596 -21.78 -14.59 15.97
C THR A 596 -20.71 -13.80 16.69
N GLU A 597 -21.11 -12.76 17.42
CA GLU A 597 -20.23 -12.03 18.31
C GLU A 597 -20.00 -12.85 19.58
N THR A 598 -18.75 -12.98 20.02
CA THR A 598 -18.40 -13.62 21.29
C THR A 598 -17.64 -12.65 22.15
N LEU A 599 -18.21 -12.29 23.29
CA LEU A 599 -17.61 -11.44 24.31
C LEU A 599 -17.06 -12.32 25.45
N TYR A 600 -15.95 -11.91 26.02
CA TYR A 600 -15.28 -12.58 27.13
C TYR A 600 -15.44 -11.75 28.40
N GLU A 601 -15.74 -12.42 29.52
CA GLU A 601 -15.78 -11.75 30.80
C GLU A 601 -14.40 -11.18 31.15
N ASN A 602 -14.34 -9.88 31.48
CA ASN A 602 -13.12 -9.18 31.85
C ASN A 602 -11.96 -9.28 30.81
N GLU A 603 -12.29 -9.43 29.52
CA GLU A 603 -11.29 -9.66 28.46
C GLU A 603 -10.46 -10.95 28.65
N ASP A 604 -10.86 -11.83 29.56
CA ASP A 604 -10.17 -13.08 29.83
C ASP A 604 -10.64 -14.15 28.84
N PRO A 605 -9.79 -14.59 27.90
CA PRO A 605 -10.17 -15.63 26.93
C PRO A 605 -10.42 -17.01 27.58
N THR A 606 -10.12 -17.18 28.87
CA THR A 606 -10.39 -18.39 29.66
C THR A 606 -11.62 -18.24 30.57
N GLY A 607 -12.20 -17.04 30.64
CA GLY A 607 -13.39 -16.72 31.43
C GLY A 607 -14.70 -17.12 30.76
N ASP A 608 -15.82 -16.78 31.41
CA ASP A 608 -17.14 -16.98 30.82
C ASP A 608 -17.32 -16.20 29.52
N THR A 609 -18.06 -16.76 28.59
CA THR A 609 -18.32 -16.16 27.28
C THR A 609 -19.81 -15.93 27.05
N TRP A 610 -20.16 -14.82 26.43
CA TRP A 610 -21.49 -14.56 25.90
C TRP A 610 -21.43 -14.50 24.39
N SER A 611 -22.26 -15.27 23.73
CA SER A 611 -22.33 -15.30 22.27
C SER A 611 -23.69 -14.78 21.81
N THR A 612 -23.68 -13.80 20.92
CA THR A 612 -24.88 -13.22 20.30
C THR A 612 -24.86 -13.49 18.80
N TYR A 613 -25.87 -14.16 18.30
CA TYR A 613 -26.03 -14.36 16.85
C TYR A 613 -26.61 -13.10 16.21
N LEU A 614 -25.87 -12.49 15.27
CA LEU A 614 -26.23 -11.25 14.58
C LEU A 614 -26.71 -11.47 13.13
N GLY A 615 -26.65 -12.70 12.59
CA GLY A 615 -26.94 -12.99 11.19
C GLY A 615 -25.90 -12.43 10.25
N ASP A 616 -26.32 -12.01 9.06
CA ASP A 616 -25.41 -11.40 8.07
C ASP A 616 -25.08 -9.97 8.43
N THR A 617 -23.81 -9.68 8.63
CA THR A 617 -23.33 -8.35 9.04
C THR A 617 -22.43 -7.70 7.95
N HIS A 618 -22.27 -6.39 8.03
CA HIS A 618 -21.34 -5.68 7.14
C HIS A 618 -19.89 -6.01 7.47
N ILE A 619 -19.05 -6.18 6.45
CA ILE A 619 -17.61 -6.22 6.66
C ILE A 619 -17.12 -4.80 6.92
N ALA A 620 -16.32 -4.62 7.97
CA ALA A 620 -15.75 -3.33 8.35
C ALA A 620 -15.03 -2.64 7.17
N PHE A 621 -15.13 -1.30 7.11
CA PHE A 621 -14.49 -0.43 6.11
C PHE A 621 -14.79 -0.80 4.65
N SER A 622 -16.00 -1.28 4.40
CA SER A 622 -16.44 -1.71 3.07
C SER A 622 -17.74 -1.00 2.68
N PRO A 623 -17.64 0.20 2.07
CA PRO A 623 -18.82 0.97 1.66
C PRO A 623 -19.58 0.26 0.54
N ASP A 624 -20.91 0.43 0.52
CA ASP A 624 -21.78 -0.17 -0.49
C ASP A 624 -21.77 0.60 -1.82
N PHE A 625 -21.37 1.89 -1.80
CA PHE A 625 -21.31 2.73 -3.01
C PHE A 625 -20.10 3.66 -3.02
N LEU A 626 -19.39 3.66 -4.14
CA LEU A 626 -18.29 4.56 -4.47
C LEU A 626 -18.52 5.19 -5.83
N LEU A 627 -18.24 6.48 -5.96
CA LEU A 627 -18.29 7.21 -7.22
C LEU A 627 -17.06 8.10 -7.35
N ASN A 628 -16.31 7.95 -8.43
CA ASN A 628 -15.26 8.87 -8.81
C ASN A 628 -15.62 9.54 -10.14
N ASN A 629 -15.41 10.84 -10.22
CA ASN A 629 -15.70 11.65 -11.39
C ASN A 629 -14.56 12.63 -11.65
N ARG A 630 -14.16 12.78 -12.91
CA ARG A 630 -13.14 13.73 -13.33
C ARG A 630 -13.61 14.45 -14.59
N PHE A 631 -13.75 15.76 -14.51
CA PHE A 631 -13.86 16.63 -15.66
C PHE A 631 -12.50 17.23 -15.96
N GLY A 632 -12.03 17.13 -17.20
CA GLY A 632 -10.76 17.68 -17.65
C GLY A 632 -10.93 18.55 -18.89
N TYR A 633 -10.08 19.57 -19.01
CA TYR A 633 -10.00 20.41 -20.20
C TYR A 633 -8.55 20.71 -20.51
N ILE A 634 -8.14 20.45 -21.75
CA ILE A 634 -6.77 20.68 -22.23
C ILE A 634 -6.82 21.58 -23.47
N TYR A 635 -6.13 22.72 -23.41
CA TYR A 635 -6.03 23.64 -24.53
C TYR A 635 -4.71 24.41 -24.55
N LYS A 636 -3.91 24.27 -25.61
CA LYS A 636 -2.67 25.03 -25.87
C LYS A 636 -1.73 25.16 -24.65
N GLY A 637 -1.43 24.04 -23.97
CA GLY A 637 -0.58 24.04 -22.77
C GLY A 637 -1.31 24.32 -21.46
N PHE A 638 -2.54 24.86 -21.49
CA PHE A 638 -3.41 24.96 -20.33
C PHE A 638 -4.11 23.63 -20.07
N GLU A 639 -4.16 23.23 -18.82
CA GLU A 639 -4.91 22.08 -18.37
C GLU A 639 -5.65 22.42 -17.07
N ALA A 640 -6.93 22.06 -17.00
CA ALA A 640 -7.76 22.14 -15.82
C ALA A 640 -8.43 20.80 -15.58
N SER A 641 -8.53 20.35 -14.35
CA SER A 641 -9.34 19.18 -13.99
C SER A 641 -10.00 19.33 -12.64
N LEU A 642 -11.28 18.98 -12.58
CA LEU A 642 -12.06 18.83 -11.36
C LEU A 642 -12.26 17.34 -11.10
N GLN A 643 -11.73 16.84 -9.99
CA GLN A 643 -11.86 15.45 -9.54
C GLN A 643 -12.77 15.43 -8.32
N SER A 644 -13.77 14.55 -8.33
CA SER A 644 -14.70 14.40 -7.22
C SER A 644 -14.85 12.94 -6.84
N GLN A 645 -14.89 12.66 -5.54
CA GLN A 645 -15.12 11.33 -5.00
C GLN A 645 -16.27 11.36 -4.00
N TYR A 646 -17.21 10.46 -4.17
CA TYR A 646 -18.24 10.15 -3.19
C TYR A 646 -17.98 8.77 -2.61
N VAL A 647 -18.03 8.67 -1.29
CA VAL A 647 -17.93 7.44 -0.52
C VAL A 647 -19.18 7.34 0.36
N SER A 648 -19.94 6.27 0.23
CA SER A 648 -21.08 6.03 1.12
C SER A 648 -20.61 5.70 2.54
N LYS A 649 -21.52 5.74 3.50
CA LYS A 649 -21.23 5.36 4.89
C LYS A 649 -20.55 4.01 4.99
N GLN A 650 -19.70 3.85 5.99
CA GLN A 650 -18.95 2.62 6.28
C GLN A 650 -19.12 2.25 7.74
N TYR A 651 -19.13 0.95 8.05
CA TYR A 651 -19.04 0.46 9.41
C TYR A 651 -17.56 0.29 9.79
N MET A 652 -17.18 0.67 10.99
CA MET A 652 -15.82 0.47 11.53
C MET A 652 -15.62 -0.92 12.14
N SER A 653 -16.71 -1.62 12.46
CA SER A 653 -16.71 -3.00 12.97
C SER A 653 -17.68 -3.88 12.19
N ASN A 654 -17.64 -5.20 12.45
CA ASN A 654 -18.55 -6.16 11.81
C ASN A 654 -19.87 -6.36 12.58
N LEU A 655 -20.19 -5.49 13.53
CA LEU A 655 -21.32 -5.67 14.48
C LEU A 655 -22.64 -5.06 13.98
N ASN A 656 -22.66 -4.34 12.85
CA ASN A 656 -23.80 -3.51 12.41
C ASN A 656 -24.20 -2.44 13.45
N CYS A 657 -23.30 -2.05 14.34
CA CYS A 657 -23.56 -1.05 15.37
C CYS A 657 -23.72 0.34 14.73
N LYS A 658 -24.74 1.09 15.15
CA LYS A 658 -24.98 2.45 14.62
C LYS A 658 -23.96 3.47 15.10
N ASP A 659 -23.34 3.22 16.25
CA ASP A 659 -22.31 4.11 16.81
C ASP A 659 -20.93 3.87 16.17
N HIS A 660 -20.78 2.78 15.42
CA HIS A 660 -19.56 2.40 14.70
C HIS A 660 -19.65 2.75 13.20
N ILE A 661 -20.18 3.92 12.85
CA ILE A 661 -20.36 4.35 11.47
C ILE A 661 -19.49 5.58 11.18
N LEU A 662 -18.75 5.52 10.08
CA LEU A 662 -18.22 6.70 9.39
C LEU A 662 -19.27 7.17 8.39
N ASP A 663 -19.63 8.45 8.44
CA ASP A 663 -20.62 9.05 7.56
C ASP A 663 -20.17 9.09 6.09
N ALA A 664 -21.14 9.22 5.19
CA ALA A 664 -20.85 9.41 3.77
C ALA A 664 -20.26 10.80 3.53
N TYR A 665 -19.34 10.91 2.56
CA TYR A 665 -18.74 12.18 2.19
C TYR A 665 -18.58 12.37 0.68
N PHE A 666 -18.50 13.63 0.25
CA PHE A 666 -18.24 14.04 -1.12
C PHE A 666 -17.14 15.10 -1.18
N VAL A 667 -16.00 14.74 -1.70
CA VAL A 667 -14.81 15.60 -1.77
C VAL A 667 -14.48 15.92 -3.22
N SER A 668 -14.14 17.18 -3.48
CA SER A 668 -13.73 17.64 -4.81
C SER A 668 -12.38 18.34 -4.76
N ASN A 669 -11.51 18.04 -5.73
CA ASN A 669 -10.19 18.63 -5.90
C ASN A 669 -10.11 19.33 -7.26
N LEU A 670 -9.60 20.55 -7.29
CA LEU A 670 -9.36 21.31 -8.52
C LEU A 670 -7.86 21.38 -8.81
N ASN A 671 -7.49 20.96 -10.01
CA ASN A 671 -6.12 21.05 -10.50
C ASN A 671 -6.07 21.98 -11.72
N LEU A 672 -5.15 22.94 -11.72
CA LEU A 672 -4.89 23.88 -12.79
C LEU A 672 -3.41 23.88 -13.13
N SER A 673 -3.05 23.81 -14.40
CA SER A 673 -1.65 23.92 -14.82
C SER A 673 -1.50 24.57 -16.18
N TYR A 674 -0.32 25.14 -16.41
CA TYR A 674 0.08 25.67 -17.71
C TYR A 674 1.52 25.27 -18.04
N THR A 675 1.72 24.68 -19.20
CA THR A 675 3.02 24.23 -19.70
C THR A 675 3.53 25.17 -20.78
N PHE A 676 4.67 25.80 -20.51
CA PHE A 676 5.41 26.68 -21.42
C PHE A 676 6.47 25.88 -22.16
N THR A 677 6.61 26.10 -23.47
CA THR A 677 7.74 25.58 -24.25
C THR A 677 8.71 26.74 -24.51
N LEU A 678 9.96 26.60 -24.08
CA LEU A 678 10.98 27.63 -24.18
C LEU A 678 12.15 27.15 -25.05
N PRO A 679 12.88 28.08 -25.73
CA PRO A 679 13.92 27.72 -26.71
C PRO A 679 15.10 26.90 -26.14
N LYS A 680 15.43 27.07 -24.86
CA LYS A 680 16.57 26.39 -24.20
C LYS A 680 16.15 25.27 -23.23
N THR A 681 14.88 25.12 -22.99
CA THR A 681 14.31 24.07 -22.11
C THR A 681 13.26 23.29 -22.89
N LYS A 682 13.03 22.04 -22.52
CA LYS A 682 11.95 21.26 -23.14
C LYS A 682 10.59 21.83 -22.74
N SER A 683 10.37 22.07 -21.46
CA SER A 683 9.13 22.66 -20.95
C SER A 683 9.32 23.19 -19.53
N ILE A 684 8.51 24.19 -19.16
CA ILE A 684 8.28 24.61 -17.78
C ILE A 684 6.79 24.47 -17.52
N THR A 685 6.40 23.74 -16.49
CA THR A 685 5.01 23.62 -16.06
C THR A 685 4.84 24.31 -14.72
N VAL A 686 3.85 25.20 -14.63
CA VAL A 686 3.41 25.82 -13.38
C VAL A 686 2.00 25.37 -13.10
N GLY A 687 1.71 24.95 -11.87
CA GLY A 687 0.41 24.41 -11.51
C GLY A 687 -0.02 24.79 -10.09
N CYS A 688 -1.31 24.64 -9.84
CA CYS A 688 -1.94 24.82 -8.54
C CYS A 688 -2.98 23.72 -8.35
N THR A 689 -2.97 23.07 -7.19
CA THR A 689 -4.01 22.11 -6.80
C THR A 689 -4.68 22.57 -5.52
N ILE A 690 -6.01 22.59 -5.53
CA ILE A 690 -6.85 22.88 -4.37
C ILE A 690 -7.50 21.57 -3.98
N TYR A 691 -7.04 20.98 -2.88
CA TYR A 691 -7.68 19.80 -2.29
C TYR A 691 -8.88 20.23 -1.47
N ASN A 692 -9.91 19.39 -1.46
CA ASN A 692 -11.14 19.64 -0.73
C ASN A 692 -11.70 21.06 -1.01
N LEU A 693 -12.00 21.33 -2.27
CA LEU A 693 -12.40 22.64 -2.79
C LEU A 693 -13.58 23.27 -2.01
N PHE A 694 -14.49 22.45 -1.54
CA PHE A 694 -15.72 22.88 -0.85
C PHE A 694 -15.63 22.83 0.67
N ASN A 695 -14.42 22.51 1.21
CA ASN A 695 -14.14 22.40 2.65
C ASN A 695 -15.10 21.43 3.36
N GLU A 696 -15.34 20.28 2.76
CA GLU A 696 -16.11 19.19 3.37
C GLU A 696 -15.40 18.70 4.63
N GLU A 697 -16.14 18.58 5.72
CA GLU A 697 -15.66 17.97 6.96
C GLU A 697 -16.05 16.50 6.98
N TYR A 698 -15.07 15.60 7.00
CA TYR A 698 -15.32 14.15 6.92
C TYR A 698 -14.24 13.35 7.64
N GLU A 699 -14.61 12.15 8.03
CA GLU A 699 -13.72 11.12 8.55
C GLU A 699 -13.65 9.97 7.53
N ASN A 700 -12.44 9.62 7.07
CA ASN A 700 -12.24 8.52 6.13
C ASN A 700 -11.64 7.27 6.77
N ASN A 701 -11.27 7.36 8.04
CA ASN A 701 -10.78 6.26 8.86
C ASN A 701 -11.21 6.48 10.32
N GLY A 702 -11.15 5.44 11.13
CA GLY A 702 -11.53 5.47 12.54
C GLY A 702 -11.29 4.11 13.18
N TYR A 703 -11.65 3.97 14.45
CA TYR A 703 -11.67 2.70 15.16
C TYR A 703 -12.92 2.59 16.01
N ALA A 704 -13.29 1.35 16.32
CA ALA A 704 -14.35 1.05 17.27
C ALA A 704 -13.72 0.20 18.39
N GLY A 705 -13.71 0.73 19.61
CA GLY A 705 -13.32 -0.05 20.77
C GLY A 705 -14.25 -1.22 21.01
N SER A 706 -13.75 -2.31 21.59
CA SER A 706 -14.61 -3.35 22.14
C SER A 706 -15.52 -2.72 23.19
N GLY A 707 -16.82 -2.64 22.90
CA GLY A 707 -17.79 -2.14 23.84
C GLY A 707 -17.91 -3.13 25.00
N PHE A 708 -17.31 -2.78 26.14
CA PHE A 708 -17.64 -3.47 27.37
C PHE A 708 -19.02 -3.01 27.79
N PHE A 709 -19.97 -3.90 27.73
CA PHE A 709 -21.22 -3.73 28.45
C PHE A 709 -21.05 -4.41 29.81
N PHE A 710 -21.15 -3.60 30.85
CA PHE A 710 -21.27 -4.06 32.22
C PHE A 710 -22.67 -4.66 32.45
#